data_1d3a268479e1c59be1d121f6b73914dc
#
_entry.id   1d3a268479e1c59be1d121f6b73914dc
#
_cell.length_a   1.000
_cell.length_b   1.000
_cell.length_c   1.000
_cell.angle_alpha   90.00
_cell.angle_beta   90.00
_cell.angle_gamma   90.00
#
_symmetry.space_group_name_H-M   'P 1'
#
loop_
_entity.id
_entity.type
_entity.pdbx_description
1 polymer ?
#
loop_
_entity_poly.entity_id
_entity_poly.type
_entity_poly.pdbx_seq_one_letter_code
_entity_poly.pdbx_strand_id
1 'polypeptide(L)'
;MKISKDRFLTSPGDLNNFIACKFTIKNEIKFLNKEISKSKEKVNEKIWKKMGIENEKKNYQLLKKKYKKSITIQSDLDEKKRFDETIKAMESGFDLIYHAYLKDGDLRGEADFLIKCNTPSKFGTYSYEVYDTKITRNLRPRHITQITAYSDMVGKIQKLLPDKMHLIDGADEEHSFKTLEYIDLFNHGKKEFLKFLSNVNKEKIYPEKCSYCNLCNWRDVCDKIWEDDNYINLVAGSNKSQIEKLKKKKVKTVEQLSKTKLLATDLKINTESFERIKYQAQWQEENRKTGKDKIIFLDPDFGKGFYKLPKPDDGDIFFDIEGFPRMNRPFEYLHGLYYREKGKFKFKNLWAKKFDRESEKNIFIELINFFEKHFEKHPNAHIYHYAPYEKRAIRELAAAYSAEFPKGDIVNDNLLRKEKYVDLFNIVKQCIRTSEKDMSLKSIEKFYNFERKADIVKADDSVIKYDNWIATKDEKNKKDIINYNEEDCISTYYLREFLVKNKPENINWFLKPEPTNKEDQENYKYRRKTPNKLSREEVELDLNNRLEKKKNKSNENFVENLKNFIGFHWKSNKPEFWEVFDRAEKTHLELEDDTECIANCVLIDDNPKITDDGFIYSYRFNDQNYKLKEGKRAFDAHQIKSIGKIYSIEEKFPDKNIVKIFVSKKRKNVEMPSLLTLGNDTPPQVHQHDQALNKFL
;
A
#
# COMPACT_ATOMS: atom_id res chain seq x y z
N MET A 1 25.64 12.36 4.87
CA MET A 1 27.14 12.25 4.91
C MET A 1 27.82 13.61 4.85
N LYS A 2 29.05 13.71 5.38
CA LYS A 2 29.95 14.87 5.24
C LYS A 2 31.40 14.37 5.06
N ILE A 3 32.25 15.17 4.44
CA ILE A 3 33.70 14.88 4.37
C ILE A 3 34.41 15.78 5.39
N SER A 4 35.28 15.21 6.21
CA SER A 4 36.11 15.94 7.15
C SER A 4 37.48 15.27 7.25
N LYS A 5 38.56 16.01 6.96
CA LYS A 5 39.94 15.51 7.00
C LYS A 5 40.09 14.12 6.30
N ASP A 6 39.61 14.03 5.06
CA ASP A 6 39.61 12.83 4.21
C ASP A 6 38.84 11.61 4.75
N ARG A 7 37.95 11.81 5.74
CA ARG A 7 37.07 10.77 6.26
C ARG A 7 35.60 11.09 5.95
N PHE A 8 34.82 10.04 5.76
CA PHE A 8 33.38 10.14 5.60
C PHE A 8 32.72 10.11 6.99
N LEU A 9 32.15 11.23 7.40
CA LEU A 9 31.29 11.30 8.57
C LEU A 9 29.87 10.86 8.16
N THR A 10 29.38 9.82 8.78
CA THR A 10 28.15 9.12 8.41
C THR A 10 27.08 9.19 9.49
N SER A 11 25.82 8.91 9.11
CA SER A 11 24.67 8.85 10.00
C SER A 11 23.94 7.50 9.88
N PRO A 12 23.08 7.14 10.83
CA PRO A 12 22.18 6.00 10.68
C PRO A 12 21.29 6.08 9.41
N GLY A 13 20.94 7.29 8.98
CA GLY A 13 20.25 7.53 7.72
C GLY A 13 21.08 7.13 6.49
N ASP A 14 22.40 7.38 6.51
CA ASP A 14 23.30 6.97 5.42
C ASP A 14 23.43 5.44 5.36
N LEU A 15 23.50 4.76 6.52
CA LEU A 15 23.47 3.30 6.58
C LEU A 15 22.16 2.73 6.01
N ASN A 16 21.01 3.32 6.36
CA ASN A 16 19.73 2.96 5.78
C ASN A 16 19.69 3.14 4.26
N ASN A 17 20.24 4.23 3.76
CA ASN A 17 20.38 4.51 2.34
C ASN A 17 21.28 3.47 1.64
N PHE A 18 22.40 3.08 2.27
CA PHE A 18 23.29 2.03 1.77
C PHE A 18 22.59 0.67 1.67
N ILE A 19 21.85 0.29 2.72
CA ILE A 19 21.10 -0.97 2.74
C ILE A 19 20.02 -0.98 1.64
N ALA A 20 19.33 0.14 1.44
CA ALA A 20 18.32 0.27 0.41
C ALA A 20 18.89 0.28 -1.01
N CYS A 21 20.00 1.02 -1.24
CA CYS A 21 20.62 1.17 -2.54
C CYS A 21 22.06 1.72 -2.42
N LYS A 22 23.05 0.88 -2.71
CA LYS A 22 24.47 1.28 -2.69
C LYS A 22 24.79 2.45 -3.63
N PHE A 23 24.07 2.58 -4.74
CA PHE A 23 24.25 3.66 -5.70
C PHE A 23 23.92 5.04 -5.12
N THR A 24 23.01 5.11 -4.16
CA THR A 24 22.68 6.33 -3.41
C THR A 24 23.92 6.91 -2.70
N ILE A 25 24.70 6.04 -2.05
CA ILE A 25 25.95 6.46 -1.37
C ILE A 25 27.00 6.95 -2.36
N LYS A 26 27.13 6.27 -3.50
CA LYS A 26 28.04 6.70 -4.56
C LYS A 26 27.69 8.10 -5.08
N ASN A 27 26.40 8.38 -5.29
CA ASN A 27 25.94 9.69 -5.71
C ASN A 27 26.09 10.75 -4.60
N GLU A 28 25.88 10.39 -3.34
CA GLU A 28 26.12 11.30 -2.21
C GLU A 28 27.59 11.72 -2.15
N ILE A 29 28.53 10.81 -2.40
CA ILE A 29 29.97 11.11 -2.46
C ILE A 29 30.28 12.02 -3.65
N LYS A 30 29.74 11.73 -4.84
CA LYS A 30 29.88 12.61 -6.01
C LYS A 30 29.35 14.02 -5.76
N PHE A 31 28.25 14.12 -5.05
CA PHE A 31 27.68 15.41 -4.65
C PHE A 31 28.61 16.17 -3.69
N LEU A 32 29.14 15.47 -2.67
CA LEU A 32 30.10 16.06 -1.74
C LEU A 32 31.39 16.52 -2.44
N ASN A 33 31.80 15.84 -3.50
CA ASN A 33 32.91 16.23 -4.37
C ASN A 33 32.53 17.30 -5.41
N LYS A 34 31.25 17.79 -5.41
CA LYS A 34 30.73 18.77 -6.37
C LYS A 34 30.70 18.30 -7.84
N GLU A 35 30.67 16.99 -8.07
CA GLU A 35 30.61 16.37 -9.40
C GLU A 35 29.17 16.36 -9.97
N ILE A 36 28.18 16.27 -9.10
CA ILE A 36 26.75 16.24 -9.47
C ILE A 36 25.93 17.10 -8.52
N SER A 37 24.75 17.52 -8.97
CA SER A 37 23.76 18.25 -8.16
C SER A 37 22.68 17.28 -7.64
N LYS A 38 22.12 17.54 -6.45
CA LYS A 38 20.92 16.85 -5.97
C LYS A 38 19.72 17.28 -6.81
N SER A 39 18.80 16.37 -7.05
CA SER A 39 17.46 16.70 -7.54
C SER A 39 16.84 17.77 -6.64
N LYS A 40 16.02 18.64 -7.21
CA LYS A 40 15.25 19.59 -6.40
C LYS A 40 14.43 18.84 -5.38
N GLU A 41 14.50 19.25 -4.12
CA GLU A 41 13.71 18.65 -3.05
C GLU A 41 12.24 18.67 -3.45
N LYS A 42 11.62 17.50 -3.51
CA LYS A 42 10.20 17.37 -3.82
C LYS A 42 9.39 18.02 -2.71
N VAL A 43 8.33 18.71 -3.06
CA VAL A 43 7.57 19.48 -2.08
C VAL A 43 6.87 18.57 -1.07
N ASN A 44 6.47 17.37 -1.48
CA ASN A 44 5.99 16.35 -0.55
C ASN A 44 7.02 16.05 0.55
N GLU A 45 8.32 16.05 0.24
CA GLU A 45 9.38 15.84 1.23
C GLU A 45 9.44 16.98 2.26
N LYS A 46 9.22 18.23 1.83
CA LYS A 46 9.14 19.38 2.73
C LYS A 46 7.95 19.26 3.68
N ILE A 47 6.79 18.86 3.16
CA ILE A 47 5.58 18.61 3.95
C ILE A 47 5.83 17.51 4.97
N TRP A 48 6.39 16.37 4.55
CA TRP A 48 6.73 15.27 5.45
C TRP A 48 7.72 15.67 6.53
N LYS A 49 8.75 16.46 6.21
CA LYS A 49 9.71 16.97 7.19
C LYS A 49 9.04 17.91 8.19
N LYS A 50 8.20 18.84 7.73
CA LYS A 50 7.43 19.73 8.58
C LYS A 50 6.55 18.96 9.56
N MET A 51 5.78 17.99 9.05
CA MET A 51 4.94 17.12 9.86
C MET A 51 5.76 16.30 10.88
N GLY A 52 6.96 15.82 10.48
CA GLY A 52 7.87 15.11 11.38
C GLY A 52 8.30 15.97 12.57
N ILE A 53 8.74 17.22 12.31
CA ILE A 53 9.14 18.18 13.34
C ILE A 53 7.97 18.54 14.27
N GLU A 54 6.77 18.72 13.73
CA GLU A 54 5.57 19.01 14.52
C GLU A 54 5.19 17.84 15.43
N ASN A 55 5.25 16.60 14.90
CA ASN A 55 5.00 15.39 15.67
C ASN A 55 6.00 15.18 16.80
N GLU A 56 7.28 15.36 16.51
CA GLU A 56 8.36 15.28 17.48
C GLU A 56 8.18 16.31 18.62
N LYS A 57 7.91 17.58 18.29
CA LYS A 57 7.62 18.64 19.27
C LYS A 57 6.41 18.31 20.13
N LYS A 58 5.33 17.78 19.53
CA LYS A 58 4.14 17.33 20.27
C LYS A 58 4.51 16.27 21.30
N ASN A 59 5.25 15.24 20.88
CA ASN A 59 5.67 14.15 21.75
C ASN A 59 6.62 14.64 22.85
N TYR A 60 7.54 15.57 22.53
CA TYR A 60 8.37 16.21 23.54
C TYR A 60 7.54 16.88 24.64
N GLN A 61 6.49 17.64 24.30
CA GLN A 61 5.61 18.28 25.27
C GLN A 61 4.87 17.27 26.16
N LEU A 62 4.46 16.13 25.60
CA LEU A 62 3.83 15.06 26.37
C LEU A 62 4.82 14.39 27.34
N LEU A 63 6.02 14.06 26.86
CA LEU A 63 7.07 13.45 27.67
C LEU A 63 7.57 14.40 28.79
N LYS A 64 7.69 15.71 28.51
CA LYS A 64 8.09 16.72 29.48
C LYS A 64 7.11 16.83 30.65
N LYS A 65 5.83 16.56 30.45
CA LYS A 65 4.84 16.50 31.56
C LYS A 65 5.08 15.29 32.47
N LYS A 66 5.56 14.17 31.89
CA LYS A 66 5.84 12.91 32.60
C LYS A 66 7.20 12.95 33.33
N TYR A 67 8.22 13.55 32.69
CA TYR A 67 9.61 13.58 33.16
C TYR A 67 10.00 15.00 33.55
N LYS A 68 10.02 15.28 34.87
CA LYS A 68 10.21 16.67 35.40
C LYS A 68 11.63 17.18 35.16
N LYS A 69 12.66 16.36 35.34
CA LYS A 69 14.06 16.73 35.13
C LYS A 69 14.44 16.52 33.66
N SER A 70 14.08 17.48 32.80
CA SER A 70 14.32 17.41 31.35
C SER A 70 15.29 18.48 30.86
N ILE A 71 16.06 18.17 29.81
CA ILE A 71 16.97 19.10 29.13
C ILE A 71 16.83 18.94 27.60
N THR A 72 17.05 20.05 26.88
CA THR A 72 17.14 20.07 25.41
C THR A 72 18.58 20.40 25.02
N ILE A 73 19.22 19.57 24.20
CA ILE A 73 20.53 19.88 23.62
C ILE A 73 20.32 20.82 22.43
N GLN A 74 20.93 22.00 22.51
CA GLN A 74 20.70 23.05 21.52
C GLN A 74 21.33 22.67 20.15
N SER A 75 20.56 22.82 19.08
CA SER A 75 20.97 22.42 17.72
C SER A 75 21.94 23.42 17.04
N ASP A 76 22.02 24.65 17.54
CA ASP A 76 22.90 25.72 17.04
C ASP A 76 24.36 25.59 17.52
N LEU A 77 24.62 24.73 18.52
CA LEU A 77 25.96 24.44 18.99
C LEU A 77 26.71 23.56 17.98
N ASP A 78 28.05 23.66 17.99
CA ASP A 78 28.91 22.77 17.21
C ASP A 78 28.81 21.31 17.71
N GLU A 79 29.10 20.35 16.81
CA GLU A 79 28.91 18.91 17.05
C GLU A 79 29.67 18.41 18.30
N LYS A 80 30.84 19.00 18.63
CA LYS A 80 31.63 18.62 19.81
C LYS A 80 30.91 19.07 21.07
N LYS A 81 30.48 20.34 21.14
CA LYS A 81 29.75 20.89 22.28
C LYS A 81 28.44 20.14 22.51
N ARG A 82 27.69 19.86 21.45
CA ARG A 82 26.45 19.07 21.56
C ARG A 82 26.69 17.69 22.16
N PHE A 83 27.75 17.00 21.73
CA PHE A 83 28.12 15.72 22.32
C PHE A 83 28.52 15.85 23.80
N ASP A 84 29.37 16.82 24.12
CA ASP A 84 29.81 17.05 25.49
C ASP A 84 28.64 17.41 26.42
N GLU A 85 27.67 18.21 25.96
CA GLU A 85 26.45 18.52 26.71
C GLU A 85 25.55 17.27 26.87
N THR A 86 25.43 16.40 25.83
CA THR A 86 24.70 15.15 25.95
C THR A 86 25.30 14.27 27.05
N ILE A 87 26.65 14.12 27.07
CA ILE A 87 27.35 13.33 28.11
C ILE A 87 27.12 13.91 29.48
N LYS A 88 27.27 15.24 29.67
CA LYS A 88 27.02 15.92 30.93
C LYS A 88 25.58 15.73 31.41
N ALA A 89 24.61 15.80 30.50
CA ALA A 89 23.21 15.56 30.82
C ALA A 89 22.96 14.12 31.31
N MET A 90 23.57 13.13 30.65
CA MET A 90 23.51 11.73 31.07
C MET A 90 24.16 11.54 32.45
N GLU A 91 25.36 12.09 32.70
CA GLU A 91 26.06 12.02 33.98
C GLU A 91 25.32 12.72 35.12
N SER A 92 24.62 13.80 34.79
CA SER A 92 23.79 14.55 35.76
C SER A 92 22.42 13.89 36.04
N GLY A 93 22.14 12.75 35.40
CA GLY A 93 20.94 11.95 35.62
C GLY A 93 19.63 12.67 35.28
N PHE A 94 19.60 13.43 34.17
CA PHE A 94 18.35 13.97 33.65
C PHE A 94 17.38 12.84 33.28
N ASP A 95 16.09 12.99 33.57
CA ASP A 95 15.10 11.95 33.30
C ASP A 95 14.75 11.87 31.80
N LEU A 96 14.82 13.03 31.12
CA LEU A 96 14.54 13.16 29.66
C LEU A 96 15.60 14.09 29.02
N ILE A 97 16.31 13.60 28.03
CA ILE A 97 17.24 14.38 27.21
C ILE A 97 16.66 14.44 25.79
N TYR A 98 16.33 15.63 25.30
CA TYR A 98 15.78 15.89 23.98
C TYR A 98 16.88 16.34 23.02
N HIS A 99 16.89 15.86 21.76
CA HIS A 99 17.89 16.09 20.73
C HIS A 99 19.30 15.63 21.13
N ALA A 100 19.38 14.45 21.77
CA ALA A 100 20.66 13.90 22.23
C ALA A 100 21.59 13.61 21.07
N TYR A 101 22.75 14.31 21.02
CA TYR A 101 23.73 14.10 19.97
C TYR A 101 24.70 12.98 20.35
N LEU A 102 24.75 11.94 19.51
CA LEU A 102 25.50 10.71 19.75
C LEU A 102 26.56 10.51 18.68
N LYS A 103 27.70 9.90 19.05
CA LYS A 103 28.74 9.51 18.10
C LYS A 103 29.47 8.23 18.52
N ASP A 104 29.90 7.47 17.52
CA ASP A 104 30.79 6.32 17.63
C ASP A 104 31.75 6.32 16.44
N GLY A 105 32.96 6.81 16.66
CA GLY A 105 33.93 7.07 15.58
C GLY A 105 33.40 8.09 14.57
N ASP A 106 33.28 7.64 13.31
CA ASP A 106 32.77 8.47 12.22
C ASP A 106 31.23 8.37 12.04
N LEU A 107 30.57 7.47 12.76
CA LEU A 107 29.12 7.37 12.81
C LEU A 107 28.55 8.31 13.89
N ARG A 108 27.60 9.18 13.51
CA ARG A 108 27.02 10.19 14.37
C ARG A 108 25.55 10.44 14.05
N GLY A 109 24.82 10.93 14.99
CA GLY A 109 23.42 11.30 14.80
C GLY A 109 22.78 11.89 16.03
N GLU A 110 21.53 12.24 15.88
CA GLU A 110 20.70 12.85 16.93
C GLU A 110 19.53 11.93 17.20
N ALA A 111 19.44 11.44 18.44
CA ALA A 111 18.26 10.71 18.89
C ALA A 111 17.23 11.72 19.39
N ASP A 112 15.95 11.51 19.04
CA ASP A 112 14.88 12.40 19.48
C ASP A 112 14.89 12.50 21.00
N PHE A 113 14.89 11.36 21.70
CA PHE A 113 14.90 11.35 23.17
C PHE A 113 15.81 10.24 23.73
N LEU A 114 16.46 10.55 24.85
CA LEU A 114 16.99 9.56 25.79
C LEU A 114 16.18 9.64 27.08
N ILE A 115 15.66 8.50 27.52
CA ILE A 115 14.87 8.40 28.75
C ILE A 115 15.61 7.54 29.76
N LYS A 116 15.72 8.06 31.01
CA LYS A 116 16.40 7.39 32.10
C LYS A 116 15.57 6.18 32.57
N CYS A 117 16.23 5.04 32.76
CA CYS A 117 15.67 3.83 33.33
C CYS A 117 16.47 3.36 34.57
N ASN A 118 15.84 2.53 35.43
CA ASN A 118 16.41 2.09 36.69
C ASN A 118 17.31 0.85 36.53
N THR A 119 18.09 0.78 35.45
CA THR A 119 19.07 -0.29 35.21
C THR A 119 20.46 0.24 35.49
N PRO A 120 21.25 -0.38 36.40
CA PRO A 120 22.59 0.09 36.75
C PRO A 120 23.51 0.13 35.50
N SER A 121 24.33 1.19 35.41
CA SER A 121 25.32 1.40 34.36
C SER A 121 26.59 2.07 34.91
N LYS A 122 27.50 2.53 34.05
CA LYS A 122 28.65 3.32 34.50
C LYS A 122 28.23 4.61 35.21
N PHE A 123 26.97 5.09 35.07
CA PHE A 123 26.44 6.28 35.72
C PHE A 123 25.89 6.00 37.13
N GLY A 124 25.97 4.76 37.63
CA GLY A 124 25.46 4.37 38.93
C GLY A 124 24.21 3.49 38.81
N THR A 125 23.14 3.83 39.52
CA THR A 125 21.91 3.02 39.62
C THR A 125 20.98 3.15 38.42
N TYR A 126 21.37 3.90 37.37
CA TYR A 126 20.52 4.18 36.21
C TYR A 126 21.29 4.05 34.90
N SER A 127 20.54 3.96 33.83
CA SER A 127 20.99 3.99 32.43
C SER A 127 19.98 4.76 31.57
N TYR A 128 20.19 4.76 30.26
CA TYR A 128 19.31 5.41 29.30
C TYR A 128 18.88 4.45 28.20
N GLU A 129 17.64 4.56 27.77
CA GLU A 129 17.07 3.95 26.60
C GLU A 129 16.71 4.98 25.54
N VAL A 130 16.75 4.57 24.26
CA VAL A 130 16.52 5.45 23.12
C VAL A 130 15.04 5.43 22.75
N TYR A 131 14.48 6.61 22.54
CA TYR A 131 13.14 6.83 21.99
C TYR A 131 13.24 7.70 20.74
N ASP A 132 12.49 7.35 19.70
CA ASP A 132 12.45 8.11 18.45
C ASP A 132 11.00 8.16 17.93
N THR A 133 10.62 9.24 17.27
CA THR A 133 9.24 9.44 16.80
C THR A 133 9.12 9.21 15.30
N LYS A 134 7.98 8.69 14.89
CA LYS A 134 7.67 8.50 13.46
C LYS A 134 6.25 8.97 13.16
N ILE A 135 6.08 9.64 12.03
CA ILE A 135 4.75 10.09 11.57
C ILE A 135 3.90 8.96 10.98
N THR A 136 4.46 7.78 10.77
CA THR A 136 3.76 6.63 10.20
C THR A 136 3.32 5.66 11.28
N ARG A 137 2.15 5.03 11.12
CA ARG A 137 1.72 3.88 11.94
C ARG A 137 2.46 2.59 11.54
N ASN A 138 2.82 2.46 10.28
CA ASN A 138 3.49 1.28 9.77
C ASN A 138 5.00 1.41 9.97
N LEU A 139 5.50 0.88 11.07
CA LEU A 139 6.92 0.82 11.35
C LEU A 139 7.62 -0.06 10.31
N ARG A 140 8.78 0.37 9.84
CA ARG A 140 9.55 -0.29 8.80
C ARG A 140 10.93 -0.69 9.35
N PRO A 141 11.59 -1.72 8.78
CA PRO A 141 12.92 -2.14 9.22
C PRO A 141 13.94 -1.00 9.33
N ARG A 142 13.87 -0.01 8.43
CA ARG A 142 14.75 1.18 8.47
C ARG A 142 14.61 2.01 9.77
N HIS A 143 13.41 2.06 10.36
CA HIS A 143 13.19 2.78 11.62
C HIS A 143 13.85 2.04 12.77
N ILE A 144 13.74 0.70 12.77
CA ILE A 144 14.39 -0.16 13.77
C ILE A 144 15.91 -0.08 13.63
N THR A 145 16.47 -0.16 12.43
CA THR A 145 17.90 0.01 12.18
C THR A 145 18.41 1.35 12.73
N GLN A 146 17.65 2.43 12.56
CA GLN A 146 18.02 3.76 13.06
C GLN A 146 18.12 3.79 14.58
N ILE A 147 17.10 3.33 15.31
CA ILE A 147 17.12 3.32 16.78
C ILE A 147 18.13 2.31 17.34
N THR A 148 18.39 1.19 16.62
CA THR A 148 19.45 0.24 17.00
C THR A 148 20.81 0.92 16.92
N ALA A 149 21.08 1.74 15.90
CA ALA A 149 22.32 2.51 15.78
C ALA A 149 22.49 3.48 16.96
N TYR A 150 21.45 4.18 17.36
CA TYR A 150 21.49 5.06 18.52
C TYR A 150 21.68 4.28 19.82
N SER A 151 21.05 3.13 19.98
CA SER A 151 21.19 2.25 21.14
C SER A 151 22.62 1.67 21.25
N ASP A 152 23.29 1.32 20.13
CA ASP A 152 24.69 0.93 20.10
C ASP A 152 25.60 2.07 20.59
N MET A 153 25.37 3.30 20.13
CA MET A 153 26.11 4.47 20.57
C MET A 153 25.92 4.76 22.07
N VAL A 154 24.67 4.72 22.56
CA VAL A 154 24.34 4.89 23.98
C VAL A 154 24.98 3.78 24.80
N GLY A 155 24.93 2.52 24.33
CA GLY A 155 25.56 1.39 24.98
C GLY A 155 27.06 1.55 25.19
N LYS A 156 27.77 2.10 24.21
CA LYS A 156 29.21 2.41 24.31
C LYS A 156 29.48 3.55 25.30
N ILE A 157 28.63 4.58 25.32
CA ILE A 157 28.73 5.70 26.24
C ILE A 157 28.51 5.25 27.67
N GLN A 158 27.47 4.50 27.97
CA GLN A 158 27.08 4.08 29.33
C GLN A 158 27.69 2.72 29.74
N LYS A 159 28.48 2.07 28.88
CA LYS A 159 29.07 0.72 29.06
C LYS A 159 28.06 -0.37 29.41
N LEU A 160 26.85 -0.20 28.90
CA LEU A 160 25.74 -1.14 29.03
C LEU A 160 24.84 -0.97 27.81
N LEU A 161 24.66 -2.01 27.02
CA LEU A 161 23.70 -1.98 25.91
C LEU A 161 22.29 -1.80 26.49
N PRO A 162 21.48 -0.82 26.03
CA PRO A 162 20.08 -0.68 26.46
C PRO A 162 19.31 -1.97 26.22
N ASP A 163 18.53 -2.42 27.20
CA ASP A 163 17.70 -3.63 27.05
C ASP A 163 16.65 -3.43 25.97
N LYS A 164 16.04 -2.25 25.96
CA LYS A 164 15.01 -1.88 25.02
C LYS A 164 15.35 -0.61 24.25
N MET A 165 14.69 -0.46 23.14
CA MET A 165 14.65 0.73 22.31
C MET A 165 13.21 0.96 21.84
N HIS A 166 12.79 2.20 21.64
CA HIS A 166 11.39 2.56 21.54
C HIS A 166 11.11 3.44 20.33
N LEU A 167 9.98 3.18 19.67
CA LEU A 167 9.43 4.03 18.62
C LEU A 167 8.03 4.48 19.03
N ILE A 168 7.79 5.77 18.94
CA ILE A 168 6.45 6.36 19.08
C ILE A 168 5.93 6.60 17.65
N ASP A 169 4.86 5.93 17.29
CA ASP A 169 4.31 5.99 15.95
C ASP A 169 3.39 7.20 15.72
N GLY A 170 2.87 7.36 14.50
CA GLY A 170 1.98 8.46 14.15
C GLY A 170 0.60 8.44 14.82
N ALA A 171 0.29 7.38 15.57
CA ALA A 171 -0.90 7.30 16.42
C ALA A 171 -0.61 7.59 17.89
N ASP A 172 0.63 8.01 18.22
CA ASP A 172 1.16 8.17 19.58
C ASP A 172 1.26 6.83 20.36
N GLU A 173 1.27 5.68 19.67
CA GLU A 173 1.48 4.37 20.28
C GLU A 173 2.98 4.09 20.43
N GLU A 174 3.37 3.65 21.64
CA GLU A 174 4.75 3.27 21.94
C GLU A 174 4.99 1.80 21.61
N HIS A 175 5.97 1.54 20.77
CA HIS A 175 6.44 0.21 20.40
C HIS A 175 7.83 -0.04 20.95
N SER A 176 7.98 -1.06 21.79
CA SER A 176 9.25 -1.43 22.42
C SER A 176 9.87 -2.64 21.76
N PHE A 177 11.16 -2.59 21.48
CA PHE A 177 11.95 -3.65 20.84
C PHE A 177 13.12 -4.02 21.74
N LYS A 178 13.45 -5.31 21.87
CA LYS A 178 14.65 -5.76 22.56
C LYS A 178 15.87 -5.49 21.69
N THR A 179 16.84 -4.73 22.18
CA THR A 179 18.01 -4.31 21.41
C THR A 179 18.83 -5.51 20.93
N LEU A 180 18.96 -6.57 21.75
CA LEU A 180 19.70 -7.79 21.40
C LEU A 180 19.16 -8.52 20.17
N GLU A 181 17.88 -8.39 19.85
CA GLU A 181 17.27 -9.05 18.68
C GLU A 181 17.73 -8.43 17.35
N TYR A 182 18.25 -7.20 17.38
CA TYR A 182 18.57 -6.41 16.17
C TYR A 182 20.06 -6.02 16.06
N ILE A 183 20.81 -6.08 17.17
CA ILE A 183 22.18 -5.55 17.23
C ILE A 183 23.16 -6.27 16.28
N ASP A 184 23.04 -7.58 16.13
CA ASP A 184 23.92 -8.36 15.25
C ASP A 184 23.69 -8.02 13.79
N LEU A 185 22.42 -7.88 13.37
CA LEU A 185 22.07 -7.46 12.01
C LEU A 185 22.57 -6.04 11.73
N PHE A 186 22.43 -5.14 12.69
CA PHE A 186 22.95 -3.78 12.59
C PHE A 186 24.47 -3.78 12.45
N ASN A 187 25.19 -4.53 13.29
CA ASN A 187 26.64 -4.62 13.26
C ASN A 187 27.15 -5.20 11.94
N HIS A 188 26.47 -6.21 11.39
CA HIS A 188 26.76 -6.73 10.06
C HIS A 188 26.60 -5.66 8.99
N GLY A 189 25.45 -4.97 8.97
CA GLY A 189 25.17 -3.87 8.03
C GLY A 189 26.19 -2.73 8.12
N LYS A 190 26.53 -2.31 9.36
CA LYS A 190 27.56 -1.29 9.62
C LYS A 190 28.93 -1.70 9.10
N LYS A 191 29.34 -2.95 9.32
CA LYS A 191 30.61 -3.50 8.81
C LYS A 191 30.67 -3.48 7.28
N GLU A 192 29.61 -3.94 6.63
CA GLU A 192 29.53 -3.93 5.15
C GLU A 192 29.51 -2.49 4.60
N PHE A 193 28.83 -1.55 5.27
CA PHE A 193 28.83 -0.15 4.89
C PHE A 193 30.24 0.47 4.98
N LEU A 194 30.96 0.27 6.08
CA LEU A 194 32.32 0.79 6.25
C LEU A 194 33.31 0.17 5.21
N LYS A 195 33.20 -1.14 4.96
CA LYS A 195 33.93 -1.82 3.92
C LYS A 195 33.64 -1.25 2.52
N PHE A 196 32.39 -0.94 2.24
CA PHE A 196 32.00 -0.29 1.00
C PHE A 196 32.60 1.11 0.87
N LEU A 197 32.53 1.94 1.92
CA LEU A 197 33.10 3.28 1.91
C LEU A 197 34.61 3.28 1.65
N SER A 198 35.35 2.31 2.22
CA SER A 198 36.81 2.18 1.99
C SER A 198 37.17 1.78 0.54
N ASN A 199 36.22 1.22 -0.21
CA ASN A 199 36.46 0.72 -1.56
C ASN A 199 35.56 1.41 -2.63
N VAL A 200 34.84 2.46 -2.28
CA VAL A 200 33.78 3.04 -3.11
C VAL A 200 34.25 3.48 -4.51
N ASN A 201 35.47 3.95 -4.63
CA ASN A 201 36.08 4.35 -5.91
C ASN A 201 36.40 3.17 -6.84
N LYS A 202 36.58 1.96 -6.27
CA LYS A 202 36.85 0.73 -7.02
C LYS A 202 35.57 -0.02 -7.40
N GLU A 203 34.47 0.27 -6.74
CA GLU A 203 33.18 -0.40 -6.93
C GLU A 203 32.50 0.07 -8.23
N LYS A 204 32.33 -0.85 -9.17
CA LYS A 204 31.50 -0.63 -10.38
C LYS A 204 30.04 -0.95 -10.06
N ILE A 205 29.27 0.07 -9.65
CA ILE A 205 27.87 -0.07 -9.30
C ILE A 205 27.02 0.60 -10.38
N TYR A 206 25.98 -0.11 -10.81
CA TYR A 206 24.97 0.40 -11.72
C TYR A 206 23.66 0.63 -10.92
N PRO A 207 22.88 1.69 -11.20
CA PRO A 207 21.62 1.93 -10.50
C PRO A 207 20.58 0.86 -10.84
N GLU A 208 20.03 0.22 -9.80
CA GLU A 208 18.94 -0.75 -9.92
C GLU A 208 17.65 -0.19 -9.33
N LYS A 209 16.52 -0.41 -10.01
CA LYS A 209 15.21 0.05 -9.53
C LYS A 209 14.81 -0.73 -8.28
N CYS A 210 14.44 -0.01 -7.22
CA CYS A 210 13.99 -0.60 -5.97
C CYS A 210 12.86 0.26 -5.35
N SER A 211 12.22 -0.26 -4.30
CA SER A 211 11.11 0.45 -3.61
C SER A 211 11.53 1.80 -3.00
N TYR A 212 12.81 1.97 -2.70
CA TYR A 212 13.35 3.23 -2.19
C TYR A 212 13.42 4.36 -3.23
N CYS A 213 13.39 4.03 -4.53
CA CYS A 213 13.55 5.04 -5.61
C CYS A 213 12.51 6.18 -5.52
N ASN A 214 11.31 5.92 -5.02
CA ASN A 214 10.28 6.94 -4.86
C ASN A 214 10.60 8.00 -3.79
N LEU A 215 11.51 7.68 -2.85
CA LEU A 215 11.97 8.55 -1.77
C LEU A 215 13.43 9.02 -1.96
N CYS A 216 14.05 8.66 -3.10
CA CYS A 216 15.46 8.86 -3.31
C CYS A 216 15.74 10.21 -3.99
N ASN A 217 16.63 11.02 -3.39
CA ASN A 217 17.05 12.33 -3.93
C ASN A 217 17.87 12.22 -5.23
N TRP A 218 18.19 11.00 -5.67
CA TRP A 218 18.97 10.73 -6.88
C TRP A 218 18.14 10.08 -7.98
N ARG A 219 16.82 10.11 -7.84
CA ARG A 219 15.91 9.46 -8.79
C ARG A 219 16.11 9.98 -10.22
N ASP A 220 16.16 11.30 -10.40
CA ASP A 220 16.31 11.91 -11.73
C ASP A 220 17.65 11.54 -12.39
N VAL A 221 18.73 11.40 -11.58
CA VAL A 221 20.03 10.92 -12.06
C VAL A 221 19.95 9.49 -12.56
N CYS A 222 19.27 8.61 -11.80
CA CYS A 222 19.09 7.23 -12.20
C CYS A 222 18.17 7.08 -13.42
N ASP A 223 17.07 7.82 -13.47
CA ASP A 223 16.14 7.82 -14.60
C ASP A 223 16.86 8.22 -15.90
N LYS A 224 17.70 9.27 -15.86
CA LYS A 224 18.52 9.68 -17.00
C LYS A 224 19.50 8.58 -17.42
N ILE A 225 20.20 7.95 -16.50
CA ILE A 225 21.13 6.84 -16.82
C ILE A 225 20.37 5.68 -17.48
N TRP A 226 19.20 5.32 -16.96
CA TRP A 226 18.41 4.24 -17.54
C TRP A 226 17.86 4.59 -18.94
N GLU A 227 17.48 5.84 -19.15
CA GLU A 227 17.03 6.32 -20.47
C GLU A 227 18.17 6.36 -21.49
N ASP A 228 19.31 6.94 -21.11
CA ASP A 228 20.50 7.02 -21.98
C ASP A 228 21.00 5.63 -22.39
N ASP A 229 20.99 4.66 -21.47
CA ASP A 229 21.42 3.29 -21.70
C ASP A 229 20.30 2.40 -22.30
N ASN A 230 19.10 2.91 -22.47
CA ASN A 230 17.90 2.14 -22.86
C ASN A 230 17.73 0.89 -21.99
N TYR A 231 17.89 1.05 -20.66
CA TYR A 231 18.05 -0.04 -19.73
C TYR A 231 16.78 -0.87 -19.55
N ILE A 232 16.93 -2.16 -19.30
CA ILE A 232 15.85 -3.14 -19.28
C ILE A 232 14.74 -2.87 -18.24
N ASN A 233 15.03 -2.13 -17.17
CA ASN A 233 14.04 -1.76 -16.16
C ASN A 233 13.00 -0.74 -16.67
N LEU A 234 13.19 -0.20 -17.89
CA LEU A 234 12.23 0.66 -18.58
C LEU A 234 11.10 -0.12 -19.26
N VAL A 235 11.21 -1.46 -19.33
CA VAL A 235 10.15 -2.30 -19.92
C VAL A 235 8.93 -2.28 -19.02
N ALA A 236 7.84 -1.68 -19.49
CA ALA A 236 6.59 -1.59 -18.74
C ALA A 236 6.04 -2.97 -18.37
N GLY A 237 5.56 -3.11 -17.13
CA GLY A 237 5.02 -4.38 -16.63
C GLY A 237 6.04 -5.48 -16.35
N SER A 238 7.36 -5.20 -16.43
CA SER A 238 8.40 -6.12 -15.96
C SER A 238 8.58 -6.02 -14.44
N ASN A 239 8.85 -7.15 -13.79
CA ASN A 239 9.17 -7.19 -12.37
C ASN A 239 10.67 -7.44 -12.11
N LYS A 240 11.10 -7.26 -10.86
CA LYS A 240 12.50 -7.40 -10.45
C LYS A 240 13.05 -8.80 -10.75
N SER A 241 12.31 -9.86 -10.48
CA SER A 241 12.73 -11.24 -10.71
C SER A 241 13.00 -11.51 -12.21
N GLN A 242 12.09 -11.05 -13.07
CA GLN A 242 12.23 -11.17 -14.53
C GLN A 242 13.48 -10.43 -15.03
N ILE A 243 13.71 -9.19 -14.55
CA ILE A 243 14.87 -8.38 -14.91
C ILE A 243 16.16 -9.09 -14.49
N GLU A 244 16.23 -9.64 -13.28
CA GLU A 244 17.42 -10.37 -12.79
C GLU A 244 17.70 -11.63 -13.62
N LYS A 245 16.67 -12.39 -13.99
CA LYS A 245 16.81 -13.57 -14.85
C LYS A 245 17.31 -13.19 -16.25
N LEU A 246 16.80 -12.12 -16.84
CA LEU A 246 17.27 -11.59 -18.13
C LEU A 246 18.73 -11.11 -18.06
N LYS A 247 19.11 -10.39 -17.02
CA LYS A 247 20.48 -9.92 -16.81
C LYS A 247 21.47 -11.07 -16.69
N LYS A 248 21.12 -12.17 -16.03
CA LYS A 248 21.95 -13.40 -15.97
C LYS A 248 22.24 -13.96 -17.35
N LYS A 249 21.33 -13.78 -18.29
CA LYS A 249 21.49 -14.17 -19.71
C LYS A 249 22.04 -13.03 -20.58
N LYS A 250 22.63 -11.99 -19.96
CA LYS A 250 23.25 -10.82 -20.60
C LYS A 250 22.28 -9.93 -21.41
N VAL A 251 20.97 -10.06 -21.20
CA VAL A 251 19.95 -9.16 -21.74
C VAL A 251 19.78 -7.99 -20.74
N LYS A 252 20.30 -6.81 -21.08
CA LYS A 252 20.38 -5.65 -20.19
C LYS A 252 19.68 -4.42 -20.71
N THR A 253 19.24 -4.41 -21.97
CA THR A 253 18.56 -3.25 -22.58
C THR A 253 17.22 -3.66 -23.18
N VAL A 254 16.34 -2.65 -23.35
CA VAL A 254 15.04 -2.84 -24.02
C VAL A 254 15.24 -3.37 -25.43
N GLU A 255 16.23 -2.82 -26.16
CA GLU A 255 16.57 -3.28 -27.52
C GLU A 255 17.04 -4.74 -27.53
N GLN A 256 17.89 -5.17 -26.58
CA GLN A 256 18.32 -6.57 -26.51
C GLN A 256 17.14 -7.51 -26.22
N LEU A 257 16.21 -7.13 -25.34
CA LEU A 257 15.02 -7.90 -25.08
C LEU A 257 14.10 -7.97 -26.31
N SER A 258 13.91 -6.85 -27.01
CA SER A 258 13.07 -6.79 -28.21
C SER A 258 13.53 -7.72 -29.34
N LYS A 259 14.84 -7.99 -29.43
CA LYS A 259 15.46 -8.82 -30.47
C LYS A 259 15.86 -10.22 -29.98
N THR A 260 15.61 -10.54 -28.70
CA THR A 260 16.09 -11.80 -28.12
C THR A 260 15.47 -13.04 -28.78
N LYS A 261 16.29 -14.06 -28.98
CA LYS A 261 15.86 -15.40 -29.41
C LYS A 261 15.68 -16.36 -28.22
N LEU A 262 15.93 -15.90 -26.99
CA LEU A 262 15.70 -16.71 -25.80
C LEU A 262 14.26 -17.15 -25.71
N LEU A 263 14.07 -18.33 -25.17
CA LEU A 263 12.74 -18.86 -24.83
C LEU A 263 12.44 -18.60 -23.35
N ALA A 264 11.19 -18.61 -22.97
CA ALA A 264 10.74 -18.48 -21.60
C ALA A 264 11.40 -19.52 -20.67
N THR A 265 11.57 -20.74 -21.18
CA THR A 265 12.23 -21.86 -20.50
C THR A 265 13.72 -21.59 -20.16
N ASP A 266 14.45 -20.89 -21.05
CA ASP A 266 15.84 -20.52 -20.81
C ASP A 266 16.02 -19.57 -19.61
N LEU A 267 14.98 -18.83 -19.32
CA LEU A 267 14.89 -17.79 -18.27
C LEU A 267 14.14 -18.27 -17.03
N LYS A 268 13.47 -19.43 -17.13
CA LYS A 268 12.57 -19.91 -16.07
C LYS A 268 11.51 -18.87 -15.71
N ILE A 269 10.91 -18.31 -16.73
CA ILE A 269 9.78 -17.36 -16.64
C ILE A 269 8.58 -18.05 -17.29
N ASN A 270 7.38 -17.77 -16.78
CA ASN A 270 6.14 -18.19 -17.43
C ASN A 270 6.13 -17.70 -18.89
N THR A 271 5.70 -18.54 -19.83
CA THR A 271 5.74 -18.23 -21.26
C THR A 271 4.92 -16.98 -21.59
N GLU A 272 3.72 -16.87 -21.07
CA GLU A 272 2.85 -15.71 -21.27
C GLU A 272 3.47 -14.42 -20.69
N SER A 273 4.02 -14.51 -19.47
CA SER A 273 4.73 -13.40 -18.83
C SER A 273 5.95 -12.95 -19.64
N PHE A 274 6.71 -13.90 -20.18
CA PHE A 274 7.90 -13.60 -20.99
C PHE A 274 7.51 -12.95 -22.32
N GLU A 275 6.57 -13.54 -23.05
CA GLU A 275 6.08 -12.99 -24.32
C GLU A 275 5.49 -11.58 -24.11
N ARG A 276 4.76 -11.35 -23.02
CA ARG A 276 4.22 -10.04 -22.68
C ARG A 276 5.32 -8.97 -22.56
N ILE A 277 6.38 -9.22 -21.79
CA ILE A 277 7.47 -8.24 -21.61
C ILE A 277 8.33 -8.10 -22.87
N LYS A 278 8.47 -9.15 -23.67
CA LYS A 278 9.19 -9.13 -24.94
C LYS A 278 8.44 -8.28 -25.98
N TYR A 279 7.13 -8.48 -26.14
CA TYR A 279 6.29 -7.63 -27.02
C TYR A 279 6.28 -6.18 -26.54
N GLN A 280 6.20 -5.97 -25.22
CA GLN A 280 6.29 -4.62 -24.67
C GLN A 280 7.61 -3.94 -25.05
N ALA A 281 8.73 -4.65 -24.93
CA ALA A 281 10.03 -4.15 -25.32
C ALA A 281 10.12 -3.85 -26.84
N GLN A 282 9.50 -4.67 -27.67
CA GLN A 282 9.43 -4.43 -29.12
C GLN A 282 8.70 -3.13 -29.45
N TRP A 283 7.55 -2.88 -28.81
CA TRP A 283 6.78 -1.67 -29.07
C TRP A 283 7.41 -0.42 -28.49
N GLN A 284 8.00 -0.49 -27.31
CA GLN A 284 8.74 0.64 -26.75
C GLN A 284 9.95 0.99 -27.62
N GLU A 285 10.65 -0.01 -28.16
CA GLU A 285 11.79 0.21 -29.05
C GLU A 285 11.35 0.74 -30.43
N GLU A 286 10.21 0.27 -30.97
CA GLU A 286 9.62 0.80 -32.20
C GLU A 286 9.21 2.27 -32.00
N ASN A 287 8.53 2.60 -30.91
CA ASN A 287 8.17 3.98 -30.56
C ASN A 287 9.41 4.87 -30.41
N ARG A 288 10.44 4.39 -29.69
CA ARG A 288 11.71 5.11 -29.51
C ARG A 288 12.38 5.48 -30.84
N LYS A 289 12.31 4.58 -31.84
CA LYS A 289 12.92 4.79 -33.15
C LYS A 289 12.09 5.62 -34.11
N THR A 290 10.77 5.47 -34.05
CA THR A 290 9.86 6.05 -35.06
C THR A 290 9.05 7.23 -34.55
N GLY A 291 8.96 7.43 -33.22
CA GLY A 291 8.06 8.38 -32.59
C GLY A 291 6.58 8.03 -32.72
N LYS A 292 6.23 6.84 -33.24
CA LYS A 292 4.84 6.41 -33.45
C LYS A 292 4.33 5.65 -32.23
N ASP A 293 3.24 6.15 -31.68
CA ASP A 293 2.53 5.47 -30.60
C ASP A 293 1.78 4.25 -31.11
N LYS A 294 1.74 3.21 -30.30
CA LYS A 294 1.08 1.96 -30.61
C LYS A 294 0.17 1.51 -29.48
N ILE A 295 -1.04 1.13 -29.83
CA ILE A 295 -2.02 0.51 -28.94
C ILE A 295 -2.62 -0.71 -29.58
N ILE A 296 -2.82 -1.78 -28.82
CA ILE A 296 -3.62 -2.93 -29.24
C ILE A 296 -4.57 -3.32 -28.13
N PHE A 297 -5.66 -3.94 -28.54
CA PHE A 297 -6.63 -4.56 -27.68
C PHE A 297 -6.40 -6.07 -27.64
N LEU A 298 -6.45 -6.65 -26.43
CA LEU A 298 -6.29 -8.08 -26.19
C LEU A 298 -7.65 -8.70 -25.89
N ASP A 299 -7.82 -9.95 -26.23
CA ASP A 299 -8.92 -10.76 -25.73
C ASP A 299 -8.64 -11.08 -24.25
N PRO A 300 -9.47 -10.63 -23.31
CA PRO A 300 -9.26 -10.91 -21.91
C PRO A 300 -9.72 -12.31 -21.54
N ASP A 301 -9.18 -12.84 -20.44
CA ASP A 301 -9.72 -14.03 -19.79
C ASP A 301 -11.21 -13.83 -19.47
N PHE A 302 -11.97 -14.94 -19.53
CA PHE A 302 -13.40 -14.89 -19.21
C PHE A 302 -13.65 -14.27 -17.83
N GLY A 303 -14.56 -13.30 -17.77
CA GLY A 303 -14.90 -12.57 -16.55
C GLY A 303 -13.90 -11.48 -16.14
N LYS A 304 -12.89 -11.18 -16.98
CA LYS A 304 -11.89 -10.11 -16.76
C LYS A 304 -11.96 -9.05 -17.86
N GLY A 305 -11.26 -7.97 -17.68
CA GLY A 305 -11.15 -6.91 -18.67
C GLY A 305 -12.50 -6.42 -19.20
N PHE A 306 -12.72 -6.49 -20.49
CA PHE A 306 -13.98 -6.06 -21.11
C PHE A 306 -15.24 -6.77 -20.59
N TYR A 307 -15.12 -7.99 -20.03
CA TYR A 307 -16.25 -8.65 -19.36
C TYR A 307 -16.69 -7.93 -18.07
N LYS A 308 -15.85 -7.04 -17.52
CA LYS A 308 -16.15 -6.19 -16.35
C LYS A 308 -16.68 -4.81 -16.73
N LEU A 309 -16.83 -4.51 -18.02
CA LEU A 309 -17.38 -3.22 -18.48
C LEU A 309 -18.90 -3.30 -18.52
N PRO A 310 -19.63 -2.52 -17.70
CA PRO A 310 -21.08 -2.46 -17.74
C PRO A 310 -21.58 -1.73 -19.00
N LYS A 311 -22.83 -2.01 -19.40
CA LYS A 311 -23.50 -1.22 -20.42
C LYS A 311 -23.62 0.23 -19.95
N PRO A 312 -23.24 1.23 -20.76
CA PRO A 312 -23.41 2.63 -20.41
C PRO A 312 -24.83 3.00 -20.02
N ASP A 313 -24.99 3.80 -18.97
CA ASP A 313 -26.24 4.34 -18.48
C ASP A 313 -26.16 5.87 -18.37
N ASP A 314 -27.28 6.57 -18.59
CA ASP A 314 -27.31 8.02 -18.48
C ASP A 314 -27.05 8.54 -17.06
N GLY A 315 -27.21 7.67 -16.07
CA GLY A 315 -26.89 7.96 -14.68
C GLY A 315 -25.44 7.66 -14.28
N ASP A 316 -24.57 7.26 -15.19
CA ASP A 316 -23.18 6.95 -14.86
C ASP A 316 -22.44 8.16 -14.27
N ILE A 317 -21.62 7.90 -13.24
CA ILE A 317 -20.83 8.89 -12.52
C ILE A 317 -19.35 8.63 -12.78
N PHE A 318 -18.59 9.68 -13.10
CA PHE A 318 -17.13 9.66 -13.23
C PHE A 318 -16.55 10.38 -12.02
N PHE A 319 -15.76 9.67 -11.24
CA PHE A 319 -15.45 10.02 -9.87
C PHE A 319 -13.95 10.03 -9.63
N ASP A 320 -13.47 11.09 -8.96
CA ASP A 320 -12.08 11.26 -8.56
C ASP A 320 -11.98 11.93 -7.19
N ILE A 321 -10.94 11.60 -6.42
CA ILE A 321 -10.70 12.10 -5.06
C ILE A 321 -9.31 12.72 -4.96
N GLU A 322 -9.26 13.92 -4.35
CA GLU A 322 -7.99 14.54 -3.95
C GLU A 322 -7.78 14.43 -2.44
N GLY A 323 -6.63 13.86 -2.08
CA GLY A 323 -6.25 13.63 -0.70
C GLY A 323 -4.93 14.32 -0.30
N PHE A 324 -4.86 14.79 0.95
CA PHE A 324 -3.65 15.34 1.53
C PHE A 324 -3.05 14.36 2.53
N PRO A 325 -1.75 14.03 2.45
CA PRO A 325 -1.12 13.08 3.36
C PRO A 325 -1.18 13.60 4.82
N ARG A 326 -1.67 12.77 5.73
CA ARG A 326 -1.72 13.01 7.18
C ARG A 326 -1.19 11.81 7.96
N MET A 327 -0.81 12.04 9.23
CA MET A 327 -0.14 11.04 10.08
C MET A 327 -0.89 9.70 10.18
N ASN A 328 -2.21 9.73 10.40
CA ASN A 328 -2.98 8.52 10.68
C ASN A 328 -3.69 7.96 9.44
N ARG A 329 -4.20 8.83 8.61
CA ARG A 329 -4.99 8.54 7.41
C ARG A 329 -4.92 9.78 6.51
N PRO A 330 -4.89 9.66 5.18
CA PRO A 330 -5.02 10.80 4.29
C PRO A 330 -6.21 11.67 4.68
N PHE A 331 -6.15 12.93 4.38
CA PHE A 331 -7.25 13.87 4.53
C PHE A 331 -7.87 14.08 3.16
N GLU A 332 -9.03 13.47 2.94
CA GLU A 332 -9.73 13.56 1.67
C GLU A 332 -10.49 14.89 1.61
N TYR A 333 -9.92 15.88 0.92
CA TYR A 333 -10.43 17.24 0.94
C TYR A 333 -11.32 17.62 -0.22
N LEU A 334 -11.32 16.82 -1.30
CA LEU A 334 -12.12 17.07 -2.48
C LEU A 334 -12.65 15.75 -3.07
N HIS A 335 -13.94 15.69 -3.30
CA HIS A 335 -14.61 14.65 -4.08
C HIS A 335 -15.20 15.28 -5.34
N GLY A 336 -14.74 14.86 -6.52
CA GLY A 336 -15.23 15.30 -7.82
C GLY A 336 -16.16 14.29 -8.45
N LEU A 337 -17.26 14.79 -9.01
CA LEU A 337 -18.30 13.97 -9.62
C LEU A 337 -18.68 14.60 -10.97
N TYR A 338 -18.43 13.91 -12.06
CA TYR A 338 -18.87 14.30 -13.39
C TYR A 338 -19.98 13.34 -13.85
N TYR A 339 -21.15 13.85 -14.12
CA TYR A 339 -22.35 13.04 -14.40
C TYR A 339 -23.36 13.82 -15.23
N ARG A 340 -24.39 13.15 -15.77
CA ARG A 340 -25.49 13.81 -16.48
C ARG A 340 -26.64 14.15 -15.54
N GLU A 341 -27.12 15.37 -15.69
CA GLU A 341 -28.38 15.82 -15.07
C GLU A 341 -29.25 16.51 -16.11
N LYS A 342 -30.46 16.01 -16.28
CA LYS A 342 -31.41 16.52 -17.31
C LYS A 342 -30.80 16.56 -18.72
N GLY A 343 -30.05 15.50 -19.09
CA GLY A 343 -29.41 15.33 -20.38
C GLY A 343 -28.13 16.14 -20.62
N LYS A 344 -27.69 16.95 -19.66
CA LYS A 344 -26.44 17.75 -19.76
C LYS A 344 -25.43 17.26 -18.73
N PHE A 345 -24.16 17.24 -19.13
CA PHE A 345 -23.08 16.98 -18.20
C PHE A 345 -22.89 18.11 -17.21
N LYS A 346 -22.64 17.75 -15.96
CA LYS A 346 -22.31 18.66 -14.85
C LYS A 346 -21.13 18.11 -14.07
N PHE A 347 -20.34 19.01 -13.56
CA PHE A 347 -19.34 18.71 -12.56
C PHE A 347 -19.82 19.22 -11.19
N LYS A 348 -19.80 18.35 -10.19
CA LYS A 348 -20.06 18.67 -8.78
C LYS A 348 -18.79 18.38 -7.99
N ASN A 349 -18.32 19.37 -7.25
CA ASN A 349 -17.23 19.22 -6.32
C ASN A 349 -17.70 19.34 -4.87
N LEU A 350 -17.18 18.50 -3.99
CA LEU A 350 -17.42 18.54 -2.56
C LEU A 350 -16.09 18.87 -1.88
N TRP A 351 -15.97 20.12 -1.42
CA TRP A 351 -14.72 20.67 -0.87
C TRP A 351 -14.78 20.81 0.63
N ALA A 352 -13.79 20.24 1.37
CA ALA A 352 -13.64 20.42 2.80
C ALA A 352 -13.22 21.87 3.13
N LYS A 353 -14.10 22.64 3.76
CA LYS A 353 -13.92 24.07 4.01
C LYS A 353 -12.75 24.37 4.96
N LYS A 354 -12.40 23.44 5.84
CA LYS A 354 -11.31 23.54 6.82
C LYS A 354 -10.45 22.27 6.78
N PHE A 355 -9.21 22.40 7.22
CA PHE A 355 -8.31 21.27 7.38
C PHE A 355 -8.56 20.55 8.72
N ASP A 356 -9.75 20.01 8.89
CA ASP A 356 -10.16 19.25 10.08
C ASP A 356 -11.07 18.07 9.70
N ARG A 357 -11.12 17.06 10.57
CA ARG A 357 -11.87 15.82 10.33
C ARG A 357 -13.39 16.04 10.26
N GLU A 358 -13.90 17.09 10.89
CA GLU A 358 -15.30 17.44 10.81
C GLU A 358 -15.69 17.91 9.40
N SER A 359 -14.86 18.74 8.78
CA SER A 359 -15.06 19.20 7.39
C SER A 359 -14.96 18.04 6.40
N GLU A 360 -14.05 17.09 6.60
CA GLU A 360 -13.95 15.85 5.80
C GLU A 360 -15.19 14.97 5.97
N LYS A 361 -15.67 14.78 7.21
CA LYS A 361 -16.89 14.04 7.50
C LYS A 361 -18.09 14.64 6.79
N ASN A 362 -18.23 15.97 6.81
CA ASN A 362 -19.35 16.67 6.19
C ASN A 362 -19.41 16.45 4.68
N ILE A 363 -18.28 16.52 3.97
CA ILE A 363 -18.26 16.23 2.52
C ILE A 363 -18.48 14.73 2.23
N PHE A 364 -18.04 13.83 3.11
CA PHE A 364 -18.34 12.42 3.01
C PHE A 364 -19.84 12.14 3.19
N ILE A 365 -20.50 12.75 4.18
CA ILE A 365 -21.94 12.66 4.38
C ILE A 365 -22.70 13.17 3.12
N GLU A 366 -22.26 14.29 2.56
CA GLU A 366 -22.88 14.84 1.34
C GLU A 366 -22.72 13.89 0.15
N LEU A 367 -21.53 13.27 -0.01
CA LEU A 367 -21.26 12.28 -1.05
C LEU A 367 -22.16 11.05 -0.93
N ILE A 368 -22.27 10.47 0.26
CA ILE A 368 -23.09 9.27 0.49
C ILE A 368 -24.58 9.56 0.25
N ASN A 369 -25.07 10.70 0.72
CA ASN A 369 -26.45 11.12 0.46
C ASN A 369 -26.70 11.39 -1.04
N PHE A 370 -25.70 11.88 -1.77
CA PHE A 370 -25.77 12.01 -3.22
C PHE A 370 -25.87 10.65 -3.89
N PHE A 371 -24.98 9.71 -3.56
CA PHE A 371 -25.00 8.36 -4.14
C PHE A 371 -26.32 7.65 -3.89
N GLU A 372 -26.82 7.66 -2.67
CA GLU A 372 -28.10 7.02 -2.34
C GLU A 372 -29.24 7.55 -3.25
N LYS A 373 -29.46 8.88 -3.26
CA LYS A 373 -30.50 9.50 -4.07
C LYS A 373 -30.30 9.30 -5.57
N HIS A 374 -29.05 9.27 -6.01
CA HIS A 374 -28.72 9.10 -7.42
C HIS A 374 -29.05 7.67 -7.89
N PHE A 375 -28.65 6.65 -7.12
CA PHE A 375 -28.93 5.25 -7.46
C PHE A 375 -30.37 4.82 -7.24
N GLU A 376 -31.16 5.56 -6.46
CA GLU A 376 -32.63 5.41 -6.44
C GLU A 376 -33.24 5.76 -7.79
N LYS A 377 -32.72 6.80 -8.46
CA LYS A 377 -33.21 7.27 -9.77
C LYS A 377 -32.59 6.50 -10.94
N HIS A 378 -31.37 6.08 -10.80
CA HIS A 378 -30.56 5.43 -11.83
C HIS A 378 -30.02 4.09 -11.29
N PRO A 379 -30.87 3.06 -11.10
CA PRO A 379 -30.47 1.80 -10.46
C PRO A 379 -29.44 1.00 -11.27
N ASN A 380 -29.35 1.22 -12.59
CA ASN A 380 -28.40 0.56 -13.46
C ASN A 380 -27.07 1.28 -13.62
N ALA A 381 -26.98 2.53 -13.18
CA ALA A 381 -25.78 3.35 -13.27
C ALA A 381 -24.61 2.77 -12.45
N HIS A 382 -23.39 3.20 -12.80
CA HIS A 382 -22.13 2.80 -12.15
C HIS A 382 -21.28 4.04 -11.81
N ILE A 383 -20.33 3.85 -10.89
CA ILE A 383 -19.31 4.83 -10.52
C ILE A 383 -17.99 4.39 -11.17
N TYR A 384 -17.55 5.13 -12.17
CA TYR A 384 -16.30 4.89 -12.85
C TYR A 384 -15.17 5.69 -12.22
N HIS A 385 -14.08 5.03 -11.94
CA HIS A 385 -12.86 5.63 -11.39
C HIS A 385 -11.61 5.01 -12.04
N TYR A 386 -10.43 5.59 -11.79
CA TYR A 386 -9.18 5.09 -12.34
C TYR A 386 -8.20 4.71 -11.24
N ALA A 387 -7.89 3.42 -11.11
CA ALA A 387 -7.08 2.80 -10.07
C ALA A 387 -7.81 2.66 -8.70
N PRO A 388 -7.22 1.94 -7.72
CA PRO A 388 -7.95 1.51 -6.53
C PRO A 388 -8.09 2.60 -5.44
N TYR A 389 -7.61 3.83 -5.68
CA TYR A 389 -7.54 4.86 -4.64
C TYR A 389 -8.93 5.25 -4.13
N GLU A 390 -9.85 5.58 -5.02
CA GLU A 390 -11.20 6.08 -4.70
C GLU A 390 -11.99 5.04 -3.90
N LYS A 391 -12.03 3.80 -4.40
CA LYS A 391 -12.70 2.67 -3.73
C LYS A 391 -12.13 2.44 -2.31
N ARG A 392 -10.80 2.55 -2.14
CA ARG A 392 -10.15 2.44 -0.85
C ARG A 392 -10.46 3.62 0.07
N ALA A 393 -10.36 4.85 -0.43
CA ALA A 393 -10.62 6.06 0.33
C ALA A 393 -12.05 6.08 0.89
N ILE A 394 -13.05 5.73 0.08
CA ILE A 394 -14.44 5.64 0.54
C ILE A 394 -14.62 4.55 1.60
N ARG A 395 -13.96 3.39 1.48
CA ARG A 395 -13.97 2.35 2.52
C ARG A 395 -13.37 2.85 3.84
N GLU A 396 -12.24 3.56 3.77
CA GLU A 396 -11.57 4.14 4.95
C GLU A 396 -12.40 5.24 5.61
N LEU A 397 -13.06 6.12 4.82
CA LEU A 397 -13.98 7.13 5.33
C LEU A 397 -15.22 6.50 5.99
N ALA A 398 -15.82 5.49 5.35
CA ALA A 398 -16.96 4.77 5.89
C ALA A 398 -16.63 4.11 7.24
N ALA A 399 -15.45 3.47 7.35
CA ALA A 399 -14.98 2.89 8.60
C ALA A 399 -14.70 3.96 9.67
N ALA A 400 -14.01 5.05 9.30
CA ALA A 400 -13.62 6.10 10.23
C ALA A 400 -14.81 6.84 10.86
N TYR A 401 -15.89 7.01 10.09
CA TYR A 401 -17.09 7.74 10.54
C TYR A 401 -18.28 6.84 10.87
N SER A 402 -18.09 5.52 10.93
CA SER A 402 -19.19 4.55 11.14
C SER A 402 -19.95 4.75 12.45
N ALA A 403 -19.32 5.23 13.52
CA ALA A 403 -19.97 5.51 14.80
C ALA A 403 -20.88 6.74 14.74
N GLU A 404 -20.48 7.78 14.02
CA GLU A 404 -21.21 9.04 13.93
C GLU A 404 -22.19 9.06 12.75
N PHE A 405 -21.88 8.30 11.69
CA PHE A 405 -22.67 8.20 10.47
C PHE A 405 -22.76 6.76 9.96
N PRO A 406 -23.47 5.85 10.65
CA PRO A 406 -23.59 4.44 10.27
C PRO A 406 -24.13 4.22 8.86
N LYS A 407 -24.96 5.12 8.37
CA LYS A 407 -25.51 5.12 7.01
C LYS A 407 -24.40 5.09 5.95
N GLY A 408 -23.26 5.76 6.19
CA GLY A 408 -22.13 5.79 5.27
C GLY A 408 -21.56 4.40 5.00
N ASP A 409 -21.42 3.60 6.04
CA ASP A 409 -20.96 2.21 5.93
C ASP A 409 -21.98 1.33 5.20
N ILE A 410 -23.27 1.46 5.52
CA ILE A 410 -24.36 0.67 4.91
C ILE A 410 -24.48 0.95 3.42
N VAL A 411 -24.54 2.22 3.03
CA VAL A 411 -24.67 2.61 1.62
C VAL A 411 -23.46 2.16 0.81
N ASN A 412 -22.25 2.41 1.31
CA ASN A 412 -21.04 2.00 0.63
C ASN A 412 -20.93 0.46 0.48
N ASP A 413 -21.25 -0.31 1.54
CA ASP A 413 -21.29 -1.78 1.47
C ASP A 413 -22.30 -2.27 0.42
N ASN A 414 -23.46 -1.63 0.31
CA ASN A 414 -24.43 -1.96 -0.71
C ASN A 414 -23.94 -1.67 -2.13
N LEU A 415 -23.24 -0.53 -2.35
CA LEU A 415 -22.65 -0.20 -3.64
C LEU A 415 -21.54 -1.20 -4.01
N LEU A 416 -20.67 -1.58 -3.06
CA LEU A 416 -19.64 -2.58 -3.27
C LEU A 416 -20.24 -3.97 -3.61
N ARG A 417 -21.26 -4.42 -2.86
CA ARG A 417 -21.93 -5.70 -3.11
C ARG A 417 -22.66 -5.75 -4.44
N LYS A 418 -23.19 -4.62 -4.88
CA LYS A 418 -23.84 -4.46 -6.18
C LYS A 418 -22.84 -4.23 -7.32
N GLU A 419 -21.53 -4.25 -7.02
CA GLU A 419 -20.44 -3.99 -7.96
C GLU A 419 -20.62 -2.68 -8.75
N LYS A 420 -21.07 -1.62 -8.04
CA LYS A 420 -21.32 -0.31 -8.64
C LYS A 420 -20.03 0.46 -8.95
N TYR A 421 -18.92 0.15 -8.30
CA TYR A 421 -17.62 0.75 -8.59
C TYR A 421 -16.94 0.00 -9.73
N VAL A 422 -16.56 0.72 -10.78
CA VAL A 422 -15.89 0.20 -11.97
C VAL A 422 -14.51 0.83 -12.08
N ASP A 423 -13.48 0.04 -11.77
CA ASP A 423 -12.09 0.47 -11.92
C ASP A 423 -11.63 0.30 -13.38
N LEU A 424 -11.58 1.39 -14.12
CA LEU A 424 -11.14 1.38 -15.52
C LEU A 424 -9.66 1.01 -15.67
N PHE A 425 -8.82 1.25 -14.66
CA PHE A 425 -7.42 0.82 -14.69
C PHE A 425 -7.29 -0.70 -14.81
N ASN A 426 -8.10 -1.47 -14.07
CA ASN A 426 -8.10 -2.92 -14.18
C ASN A 426 -8.52 -3.39 -15.57
N ILE A 427 -9.52 -2.75 -16.17
CA ILE A 427 -9.96 -3.06 -17.54
C ILE A 427 -8.84 -2.74 -18.54
N VAL A 428 -8.24 -1.54 -18.45
CA VAL A 428 -7.12 -1.14 -19.31
C VAL A 428 -5.96 -2.13 -19.18
N LYS A 429 -5.55 -2.45 -17.97
CA LYS A 429 -4.42 -3.33 -17.69
C LYS A 429 -4.62 -4.75 -18.27
N GLN A 430 -5.86 -5.23 -18.29
CA GLN A 430 -6.20 -6.57 -18.76
C GLN A 430 -6.50 -6.66 -20.26
N CYS A 431 -6.95 -5.53 -20.87
CA CYS A 431 -7.37 -5.52 -22.28
C CYS A 431 -6.47 -4.72 -23.22
N ILE A 432 -5.57 -3.89 -22.69
CA ILE A 432 -4.79 -2.96 -23.51
C ILE A 432 -3.30 -3.21 -23.34
N ARG A 433 -2.56 -3.08 -24.42
CA ARG A 433 -1.10 -2.91 -24.43
C ARG A 433 -0.75 -1.69 -25.25
N THR A 434 0.21 -0.93 -24.77
CA THR A 434 0.67 0.30 -25.43
C THR A 434 2.18 0.37 -25.49
N SER A 435 2.71 1.28 -26.34
CA SER A 435 4.13 1.62 -26.37
C SER A 435 4.59 2.48 -25.20
N GLU A 436 3.66 2.88 -24.29
CA GLU A 436 3.97 3.69 -23.13
C GLU A 436 4.78 2.97 -22.06
N LYS A 437 5.52 3.76 -21.26
CA LYS A 437 6.32 3.26 -20.13
C LYS A 437 5.48 2.91 -18.90
N ASP A 438 4.23 3.40 -18.84
CA ASP A 438 3.26 3.09 -17.78
C ASP A 438 1.82 3.14 -18.31
N MET A 439 0.87 2.80 -17.44
CA MET A 439 -0.56 2.83 -17.74
C MET A 439 -1.30 3.84 -16.85
N SER A 440 -0.66 4.97 -16.51
CA SER A 440 -1.36 6.06 -15.83
C SER A 440 -2.45 6.63 -16.75
N LEU A 441 -3.48 7.25 -16.18
CA LEU A 441 -4.55 7.88 -16.95
C LEU A 441 -3.96 8.84 -18.00
N LYS A 442 -2.98 9.64 -17.59
CA LYS A 442 -2.29 10.61 -18.47
C LYS A 442 -1.52 9.95 -19.63
N SER A 443 -0.91 8.80 -19.43
CA SER A 443 -0.23 8.05 -20.48
C SER A 443 -1.21 7.46 -21.51
N ILE A 444 -2.43 7.18 -21.10
CA ILE A 444 -3.48 6.61 -21.97
C ILE A 444 -4.26 7.71 -22.70
N GLU A 445 -4.35 8.93 -22.16
CA GLU A 445 -5.12 10.06 -22.71
C GLU A 445 -4.85 10.34 -24.19
N LYS A 446 -3.61 10.20 -24.64
CA LYS A 446 -3.24 10.43 -26.05
C LYS A 446 -3.93 9.48 -27.03
N PHE A 447 -4.33 8.27 -26.59
CA PHE A 447 -4.99 7.30 -27.46
C PHE A 447 -6.48 7.62 -27.70
N TYR A 448 -7.07 8.51 -26.89
CA TYR A 448 -8.41 9.04 -27.11
C TYR A 448 -8.44 10.57 -27.27
N ASN A 449 -7.26 11.17 -27.57
CA ASN A 449 -7.11 12.58 -27.92
C ASN A 449 -7.69 13.54 -26.85
N PHE A 450 -7.46 13.23 -25.56
CA PHE A 450 -7.85 14.11 -24.47
C PHE A 450 -6.71 15.10 -24.19
N GLU A 451 -7.00 16.39 -24.29
CA GLU A 451 -6.05 17.47 -24.02
C GLU A 451 -6.42 18.19 -22.73
N ARG A 452 -5.48 18.22 -21.80
CA ARG A 452 -5.62 18.91 -20.53
C ARG A 452 -5.40 20.42 -20.71
N LYS A 453 -6.17 21.21 -19.96
CA LYS A 453 -6.08 22.67 -19.94
C LYS A 453 -5.64 23.20 -18.56
N ALA A 454 -5.69 22.37 -17.51
CA ALA A 454 -5.32 22.76 -16.17
C ALA A 454 -3.80 22.97 -16.03
N ASP A 455 -3.40 23.97 -15.25
CA ASP A 455 -1.99 24.28 -14.95
C ASP A 455 -1.31 23.19 -14.09
N ILE A 456 -2.07 22.33 -13.43
CA ILE A 456 -1.57 21.21 -12.65
C ILE A 456 -1.28 20.04 -13.59
N VAL A 457 -0.03 19.60 -13.62
CA VAL A 457 0.41 18.50 -14.48
C VAL A 457 0.57 17.19 -13.70
N LYS A 458 0.84 17.26 -12.40
CA LYS A 458 1.13 16.09 -11.56
C LYS A 458 0.30 16.13 -10.26
N ALA A 459 -0.07 14.97 -9.75
CA ALA A 459 -0.76 14.84 -8.46
C ALA A 459 0.03 15.48 -7.29
N ASP A 460 1.36 15.43 -7.33
CA ASP A 460 2.20 16.12 -6.34
C ASP A 460 1.97 17.64 -6.29
N ASP A 461 1.59 18.26 -7.42
CA ASP A 461 1.33 19.70 -7.50
C ASP A 461 0.00 20.07 -6.82
N SER A 462 -1.01 19.17 -6.81
CA SER A 462 -2.28 19.39 -6.09
C SER A 462 -2.04 19.44 -4.58
N VAL A 463 -1.20 18.56 -4.06
CA VAL A 463 -0.80 18.53 -2.63
C VAL A 463 -0.10 19.85 -2.23
N ILE A 464 0.76 20.39 -3.10
CA ILE A 464 1.44 21.67 -2.87
C ILE A 464 0.43 22.82 -2.80
N LYS A 465 -0.43 22.91 -3.80
CA LYS A 465 -1.44 23.96 -3.87
C LYS A 465 -2.40 23.87 -2.68
N TYR A 466 -2.68 22.65 -2.22
CA TYR A 466 -3.50 22.44 -1.02
C TYR A 466 -2.78 22.92 0.27
N ASP A 467 -1.49 22.61 0.46
CA ASP A 467 -0.70 23.11 1.60
C ASP A 467 -0.67 24.64 1.61
N ASN A 468 -0.45 25.25 0.44
CA ASN A 468 -0.50 26.70 0.28
C ASN A 468 -1.89 27.26 0.61
N TRP A 469 -2.95 26.61 0.15
CA TRP A 469 -4.33 27.02 0.47
C TRP A 469 -4.63 26.90 1.97
N ILE A 470 -4.15 25.86 2.65
CA ILE A 470 -4.28 25.74 4.11
C ILE A 470 -3.67 26.96 4.80
N ALA A 471 -2.47 27.37 4.38
CA ALA A 471 -1.70 28.45 4.98
C ALA A 471 -2.24 29.85 4.66
N THR A 472 -2.68 30.08 3.41
CA THR A 472 -2.97 31.43 2.89
C THR A 472 -4.44 31.69 2.59
N LYS A 473 -5.25 30.60 2.44
CA LYS A 473 -6.64 30.65 1.94
C LYS A 473 -6.77 31.28 0.54
N ASP A 474 -5.71 31.20 -0.27
CA ASP A 474 -5.73 31.69 -1.65
C ASP A 474 -6.67 30.86 -2.52
N GLU A 475 -7.77 31.48 -2.95
CA GLU A 475 -8.80 30.85 -3.78
C GLU A 475 -8.30 30.43 -5.16
N LYS A 476 -7.20 31.00 -5.65
CA LYS A 476 -6.58 30.55 -6.91
C LYS A 476 -6.08 29.12 -6.78
N ASN A 477 -5.36 28.79 -5.69
CA ASN A 477 -4.89 27.43 -5.43
C ASN A 477 -6.05 26.41 -5.37
N LYS A 478 -7.14 26.78 -4.71
CA LYS A 478 -8.35 25.95 -4.64
C LYS A 478 -8.97 25.74 -6.02
N LYS A 479 -9.13 26.80 -6.81
CA LYS A 479 -9.69 26.74 -8.15
C LYS A 479 -8.86 25.84 -9.06
N ASP A 480 -7.53 25.95 -9.01
CA ASP A 480 -6.62 25.13 -9.82
C ASP A 480 -6.75 23.65 -9.48
N ILE A 481 -6.89 23.31 -8.19
CA ILE A 481 -7.11 21.92 -7.74
C ILE A 481 -8.47 21.40 -8.21
N ILE A 482 -9.53 22.21 -8.10
CA ILE A 482 -10.87 21.83 -8.55
C ILE A 482 -10.87 21.59 -10.07
N ASN A 483 -10.23 22.46 -10.86
CA ASN A 483 -10.13 22.29 -12.30
C ASN A 483 -9.34 21.00 -12.67
N TYR A 484 -8.27 20.72 -11.94
CA TYR A 484 -7.50 19.50 -12.14
C TYR A 484 -8.32 18.23 -11.89
N ASN A 485 -9.05 18.18 -10.78
CA ASN A 485 -9.93 17.06 -10.41
C ASN A 485 -11.11 16.92 -11.41
N GLU A 486 -11.66 18.04 -11.90
CA GLU A 486 -12.66 18.04 -12.96
C GLU A 486 -12.14 17.38 -14.23
N GLU A 487 -10.90 17.74 -14.66
CA GLU A 487 -10.27 17.13 -15.83
C GLU A 487 -10.01 15.62 -15.64
N ASP A 488 -9.64 15.17 -14.44
CA ASP A 488 -9.48 13.72 -14.16
C ASP A 488 -10.82 12.99 -14.28
N CYS A 489 -11.92 13.57 -13.77
CA CYS A 489 -13.26 13.03 -13.95
C CYS A 489 -13.69 12.98 -15.43
N ILE A 490 -13.44 14.06 -16.19
CA ILE A 490 -13.78 14.15 -17.61
C ILE A 490 -12.92 13.16 -18.43
N SER A 491 -11.63 13.05 -18.13
CA SER A 491 -10.74 12.09 -18.77
C SER A 491 -11.21 10.64 -18.54
N THR A 492 -11.68 10.35 -17.33
CA THR A 492 -12.26 9.03 -16.98
C THR A 492 -13.52 8.75 -17.82
N TYR A 493 -14.35 9.77 -18.08
CA TYR A 493 -15.48 9.63 -19.01
C TYR A 493 -15.02 9.30 -20.44
N TYR A 494 -14.07 10.05 -20.98
CA TYR A 494 -13.56 9.80 -22.34
C TYR A 494 -12.89 8.44 -22.45
N LEU A 495 -12.17 7.99 -21.41
CA LEU A 495 -11.60 6.65 -21.37
C LEU A 495 -12.71 5.57 -21.41
N ARG A 496 -13.80 5.72 -20.63
CA ARG A 496 -14.92 4.81 -20.68
C ARG A 496 -15.52 4.73 -22.10
N GLU A 497 -15.74 5.89 -22.76
CA GLU A 497 -16.23 5.93 -24.13
C GLU A 497 -15.27 5.25 -25.10
N PHE A 498 -13.97 5.47 -24.94
CA PHE A 498 -12.93 4.81 -25.73
C PHE A 498 -12.96 3.28 -25.57
N LEU A 499 -13.11 2.79 -24.34
CA LEU A 499 -13.22 1.35 -24.06
C LEU A 499 -14.51 0.77 -24.63
N VAL A 500 -15.63 1.46 -24.52
CA VAL A 500 -16.92 1.05 -25.09
C VAL A 500 -16.83 0.92 -26.61
N LYS A 501 -16.22 1.90 -27.28
CA LYS A 501 -16.03 1.90 -28.74
C LYS A 501 -15.18 0.72 -29.23
N ASN A 502 -14.19 0.31 -28.43
CA ASN A 502 -13.22 -0.74 -28.81
C ASN A 502 -13.52 -2.09 -28.17
N LYS A 503 -14.63 -2.22 -27.44
CA LYS A 503 -15.06 -3.50 -26.87
C LYS A 503 -15.46 -4.44 -27.99
N PRO A 504 -14.94 -5.69 -28.04
CA PRO A 504 -15.37 -6.70 -29.02
C PRO A 504 -16.86 -7.03 -28.90
N GLU A 505 -17.56 -7.18 -30.02
CA GLU A 505 -19.00 -7.45 -30.04
C GLU A 505 -19.38 -8.81 -29.43
N ASN A 506 -18.50 -9.81 -29.53
CA ASN A 506 -18.67 -11.15 -28.97
C ASN A 506 -18.52 -11.18 -27.42
N ILE A 507 -18.09 -10.11 -26.78
CA ILE A 507 -18.00 -10.01 -25.31
C ILE A 507 -19.30 -9.38 -24.79
N ASN A 508 -20.00 -10.08 -23.90
CA ASN A 508 -21.18 -9.55 -23.25
C ASN A 508 -20.84 -8.38 -22.29
N TRP A 509 -21.77 -7.47 -22.12
CA TRP A 509 -21.67 -6.45 -21.09
C TRP A 509 -21.68 -7.10 -19.72
N PHE A 510 -20.94 -6.49 -18.78
CA PHE A 510 -21.00 -6.92 -17.39
C PHE A 510 -22.43 -6.79 -16.86
N LEU A 511 -22.96 -7.89 -16.41
CA LEU A 511 -24.19 -7.96 -15.64
C LEU A 511 -23.85 -8.71 -14.37
N LYS A 512 -24.05 -8.10 -13.22
CA LYS A 512 -23.93 -8.86 -11.99
C LYS A 512 -24.95 -9.98 -12.02
N PRO A 513 -24.51 -11.27 -11.88
CA PRO A 513 -25.45 -12.38 -11.85
C PRO A 513 -26.44 -12.19 -10.70
N GLU A 514 -27.73 -12.06 -11.02
CA GLU A 514 -28.76 -12.28 -9.99
C GLU A 514 -28.60 -13.71 -9.49
N PRO A 515 -28.74 -13.97 -8.16
CA PRO A 515 -28.72 -15.32 -7.63
C PRO A 515 -29.76 -16.17 -8.35
N THR A 516 -29.32 -17.12 -9.17
CA THR A 516 -30.16 -17.79 -10.19
C THR A 516 -31.09 -18.84 -9.63
N ASN A 517 -30.96 -19.22 -8.35
CA ASN A 517 -31.87 -20.17 -7.73
C ASN A 517 -32.23 -19.77 -6.29
N LYS A 518 -33.33 -20.34 -5.78
CA LYS A 518 -33.81 -20.10 -4.39
C LYS A 518 -32.73 -20.47 -3.36
N GLU A 519 -31.90 -21.44 -3.66
CA GLU A 519 -30.83 -21.93 -2.79
C GLU A 519 -29.66 -20.92 -2.70
N ASP A 520 -29.31 -20.24 -3.78
CA ASP A 520 -28.33 -19.15 -3.78
C ASP A 520 -28.90 -17.89 -3.15
N GLN A 521 -30.18 -17.59 -3.36
CA GLN A 521 -30.88 -16.50 -2.67
C GLN A 521 -31.04 -16.80 -1.17
N GLU A 522 -31.31 -18.05 -0.79
CA GLU A 522 -31.34 -18.49 0.60
C GLU A 522 -29.94 -18.54 1.21
N ASN A 523 -28.91 -19.00 0.47
CA ASN A 523 -27.50 -18.95 0.90
C ASN A 523 -26.98 -17.52 1.00
N TYR A 524 -27.37 -16.62 0.11
CA TYR A 524 -27.09 -15.19 0.21
C TYR A 524 -27.78 -14.54 1.41
N LYS A 525 -29.05 -14.91 1.68
CA LYS A 525 -29.82 -14.55 2.89
C LYS A 525 -29.28 -15.28 4.13
N TYR A 526 -28.86 -16.55 4.00
CA TYR A 526 -28.33 -17.40 5.09
C TYR A 526 -26.97 -16.92 5.59
N ARG A 527 -26.10 -16.41 4.70
CA ARG A 527 -24.85 -15.75 5.13
C ARG A 527 -25.08 -14.48 5.96
N ARG A 528 -26.29 -13.92 5.96
CA ARG A 528 -26.70 -12.77 6.76
C ARG A 528 -27.57 -13.12 7.96
N LYS A 529 -28.04 -14.37 8.09
CA LYS A 529 -28.91 -14.77 9.19
C LYS A 529 -28.10 -15.36 10.33
N THR A 530 -28.39 -14.89 11.54
CA THR A 530 -28.00 -15.57 12.78
C THR A 530 -28.75 -16.90 12.90
N PRO A 531 -28.32 -17.82 13.82
CA PRO A 531 -29.04 -19.08 14.08
C PRO A 531 -30.55 -18.91 14.37
N ASN A 532 -30.97 -17.71 14.74
CA ASN A 532 -32.39 -17.39 15.06
C ASN A 532 -33.16 -16.76 13.89
N LYS A 533 -32.69 -16.88 12.64
CA LYS A 533 -33.34 -16.34 11.43
C LYS A 533 -33.41 -14.81 11.29
N LEU A 534 -32.84 -14.04 12.20
CA LEU A 534 -32.75 -12.58 12.09
C LEU A 534 -31.58 -12.18 11.20
N SER A 535 -31.73 -11.11 10.44
CA SER A 535 -30.60 -10.49 9.76
C SER A 535 -29.64 -9.90 10.80
N ARG A 536 -28.38 -9.69 10.40
CA ARG A 536 -27.38 -9.09 11.28
C ARG A 536 -27.78 -7.68 11.69
N GLU A 537 -28.28 -6.92 10.75
CA GLU A 537 -28.77 -5.56 10.98
C GLU A 537 -29.92 -5.52 12.01
N GLU A 538 -30.82 -6.51 11.95
CA GLU A 538 -31.89 -6.66 12.94
C GLU A 538 -31.36 -7.00 14.33
N VAL A 539 -30.34 -7.86 14.42
CA VAL A 539 -29.67 -8.19 15.70
C VAL A 539 -28.92 -6.99 16.27
N GLU A 540 -28.16 -6.28 15.43
CA GLU A 540 -27.46 -5.06 15.86
C GLU A 540 -28.44 -3.97 16.32
N LEU A 541 -29.55 -3.81 15.63
CA LEU A 541 -30.60 -2.88 15.99
C LEU A 541 -31.28 -3.25 17.31
N ASP A 542 -31.63 -4.54 17.51
CA ASP A 542 -32.20 -5.03 18.76
C ASP A 542 -31.27 -4.81 19.94
N LEU A 543 -29.99 -5.16 19.80
CA LEU A 543 -28.97 -4.98 20.84
C LEU A 543 -28.81 -3.48 21.20
N ASN A 544 -28.76 -2.60 20.19
CA ASN A 544 -28.67 -1.15 20.41
C ASN A 544 -29.91 -0.63 21.15
N ASN A 545 -31.12 -1.04 20.75
CA ASN A 545 -32.36 -0.65 21.40
C ASN A 545 -32.45 -1.12 22.85
N ARG A 546 -31.99 -2.34 23.13
CA ARG A 546 -31.94 -2.89 24.51
C ARG A 546 -30.96 -2.13 25.38
N LEU A 547 -29.81 -1.74 24.85
CA LEU A 547 -28.81 -0.92 25.54
C LEU A 547 -29.35 0.48 25.83
N GLU A 548 -30.00 1.14 24.87
CA GLU A 548 -30.60 2.46 25.09
C GLU A 548 -31.65 2.44 26.19
N LYS A 549 -32.50 1.43 26.24
CA LYS A 549 -33.50 1.30 27.31
C LYS A 549 -32.90 1.15 28.71
N LYS A 550 -31.64 0.66 28.81
CA LYS A 550 -30.92 0.52 30.09
C LYS A 550 -30.03 1.71 30.43
N LYS A 551 -29.88 2.68 29.52
CA LYS A 551 -29.03 3.86 29.70
C LYS A 551 -29.61 4.82 30.76
N ASN A 552 -28.74 5.31 31.64
CA ASN A 552 -29.04 6.35 32.62
C ASN A 552 -27.76 7.19 32.87
N LYS A 553 -27.89 8.30 33.61
CA LYS A 553 -26.75 9.22 33.88
C LYS A 553 -25.55 8.54 34.55
N SER A 554 -25.76 7.48 35.33
CA SER A 554 -24.68 6.82 36.09
C SER A 554 -23.94 5.77 35.26
N ASN A 555 -24.52 5.26 34.18
CA ASN A 555 -23.94 4.19 33.35
C ASN A 555 -23.75 4.58 31.88
N GLU A 556 -23.91 5.83 31.52
CA GLU A 556 -23.87 6.31 30.13
C GLU A 556 -22.60 5.89 29.39
N ASN A 557 -21.43 6.15 29.96
CA ASN A 557 -20.14 5.76 29.36
C ASN A 557 -20.02 4.24 29.20
N PHE A 558 -20.53 3.46 30.15
CA PHE A 558 -20.50 2.00 30.06
C PHE A 558 -21.40 1.49 28.95
N VAL A 559 -22.60 2.04 28.82
CA VAL A 559 -23.55 1.70 27.75
C VAL A 559 -23.00 2.05 26.37
N GLU A 560 -22.38 3.24 26.22
CA GLU A 560 -21.75 3.64 24.95
C GLU A 560 -20.57 2.71 24.59
N ASN A 561 -19.76 2.32 25.57
CA ASN A 561 -18.69 1.34 25.34
C ASN A 561 -19.25 -0.01 24.90
N LEU A 562 -20.33 -0.51 25.49
CA LEU A 562 -20.96 -1.76 25.07
C LEU A 562 -21.52 -1.68 23.63
N LYS A 563 -22.07 -0.53 23.22
CA LYS A 563 -22.51 -0.31 21.83
C LYS A 563 -21.34 -0.44 20.84
N ASN A 564 -20.15 0.01 21.23
CA ASN A 564 -18.97 -0.12 20.38
C ASN A 564 -18.55 -1.60 20.15
N PHE A 565 -18.94 -2.53 21.02
CA PHE A 565 -18.70 -3.96 20.81
C PHE A 565 -19.69 -4.61 19.84
N ILE A 566 -20.85 -3.98 19.58
CA ILE A 566 -21.84 -4.51 18.64
C ILE A 566 -21.25 -4.53 17.23
N GLY A 567 -21.14 -5.74 16.67
CA GLY A 567 -20.55 -5.93 15.34
C GLY A 567 -19.04 -5.66 15.25
N PHE A 568 -18.32 -5.46 16.37
CA PHE A 568 -16.89 -5.12 16.38
C PHE A 568 -16.04 -6.08 15.56
N HIS A 569 -16.15 -7.38 15.80
CA HIS A 569 -15.34 -8.39 15.10
C HIS A 569 -15.63 -8.46 13.60
N TRP A 570 -16.87 -8.24 13.22
CA TRP A 570 -17.21 -8.14 11.82
C TRP A 570 -16.60 -6.89 11.17
N LYS A 571 -16.72 -5.76 11.83
CA LYS A 571 -16.14 -4.50 11.32
C LYS A 571 -14.62 -4.58 11.26
N SER A 572 -13.97 -5.20 12.26
CA SER A 572 -12.52 -5.39 12.28
C SER A 572 -12.01 -6.35 11.20
N ASN A 573 -12.81 -7.36 10.81
CA ASN A 573 -12.45 -8.32 9.77
C ASN A 573 -12.74 -7.81 8.33
N LYS A 574 -13.47 -6.70 8.17
CA LYS A 574 -13.79 -6.15 6.84
C LYS A 574 -12.57 -5.95 5.94
N PRO A 575 -11.44 -5.38 6.40
CA PRO A 575 -10.26 -5.21 5.54
C PRO A 575 -9.77 -6.53 4.94
N GLU A 576 -9.70 -7.60 5.73
CA GLU A 576 -9.26 -8.91 5.26
C GLU A 576 -10.24 -9.53 4.25
N PHE A 577 -11.56 -9.36 4.46
CA PHE A 577 -12.56 -9.78 3.48
C PHE A 577 -12.38 -9.03 2.15
N TRP A 578 -12.13 -7.72 2.20
CA TRP A 578 -11.93 -6.94 0.99
C TRP A 578 -10.67 -7.33 0.22
N GLU A 579 -9.59 -7.73 0.92
CA GLU A 579 -8.39 -8.25 0.26
C GLU A 579 -8.67 -9.53 -0.53
N VAL A 580 -9.51 -10.43 0.02
CA VAL A 580 -9.92 -11.65 -0.69
C VAL A 580 -10.70 -11.30 -1.96
N PHE A 581 -11.65 -10.36 -1.88
CA PHE A 581 -12.41 -9.92 -3.05
C PHE A 581 -11.54 -9.19 -4.08
N ASP A 582 -10.63 -8.32 -3.63
CA ASP A 582 -9.71 -7.60 -4.51
C ASP A 582 -8.75 -8.58 -5.25
N ARG A 583 -8.37 -9.71 -4.63
CA ARG A 583 -7.62 -10.79 -5.30
C ARG A 583 -8.44 -11.49 -6.37
N ALA A 584 -9.72 -11.73 -6.12
CA ALA A 584 -10.60 -12.38 -7.08
C ALA A 584 -10.81 -11.58 -8.37
N GLU A 585 -10.63 -10.26 -8.32
CA GLU A 585 -10.70 -9.37 -9.49
C GLU A 585 -9.45 -9.42 -10.39
N LYS A 586 -8.31 -9.92 -9.87
CA LYS A 586 -7.04 -10.03 -10.61
C LYS A 586 -6.99 -11.30 -11.46
N THR A 587 -6.14 -11.31 -12.49
CA THR A 587 -5.84 -12.52 -13.27
C THR A 587 -4.90 -13.47 -12.51
N HIS A 588 -4.83 -14.74 -12.89
CA HIS A 588 -3.87 -15.70 -12.36
C HIS A 588 -2.42 -15.18 -12.46
N LEU A 589 -2.11 -14.53 -13.58
CA LEU A 589 -0.79 -13.97 -13.84
C LEU A 589 -0.46 -12.76 -12.94
N GLU A 590 -1.43 -11.89 -12.69
CA GLU A 590 -1.25 -10.75 -11.79
C GLU A 590 -1.01 -11.17 -10.35
N LEU A 591 -1.53 -12.33 -9.95
CA LEU A 591 -1.37 -12.88 -8.61
C LEU A 591 -0.05 -13.65 -8.41
N GLU A 592 0.77 -13.90 -9.45
CA GLU A 592 2.12 -14.47 -9.28
C GLU A 592 3.05 -13.57 -8.45
N ASP A 593 2.79 -12.26 -8.42
CA ASP A 593 3.55 -11.29 -7.63
C ASP A 593 2.96 -11.07 -6.21
N ASP A 594 1.78 -11.64 -5.88
CA ASP A 594 1.16 -11.56 -4.57
C ASP A 594 1.65 -12.71 -3.68
N THR A 595 2.49 -12.40 -2.69
CA THR A 595 3.06 -13.41 -1.78
C THR A 595 2.04 -14.14 -0.90
N GLU A 596 0.81 -13.65 -0.81
CA GLU A 596 -0.29 -14.33 -0.11
C GLU A 596 -0.97 -15.37 -1.00
N CYS A 597 -0.46 -15.61 -2.22
CA CYS A 597 -0.97 -16.57 -3.18
C CYS A 597 0.10 -17.59 -3.61
N ILE A 598 -0.35 -18.77 -4.08
CA ILE A 598 0.36 -19.61 -5.04
C ILE A 598 -0.50 -19.58 -6.30
N ALA A 599 -0.04 -18.81 -7.29
CA ALA A 599 -0.84 -18.45 -8.43
C ALA A 599 -0.47 -19.27 -9.68
N ASN A 600 -1.40 -19.25 -10.64
CA ASN A 600 -1.20 -19.85 -11.96
C ASN A 600 -0.83 -21.36 -11.88
N CYS A 601 -1.52 -22.08 -11.00
CA CYS A 601 -1.35 -23.50 -10.77
C CYS A 601 -2.12 -24.30 -11.83
N VAL A 602 -1.43 -25.10 -12.64
CA VAL A 602 -2.02 -25.93 -13.71
C VAL A 602 -2.17 -27.37 -13.21
N LEU A 603 -3.36 -27.93 -13.33
CA LEU A 603 -3.64 -29.32 -12.97
C LEU A 603 -2.77 -30.26 -13.81
N ILE A 604 -2.06 -31.18 -13.16
CA ILE A 604 -1.11 -32.09 -13.85
C ILE A 604 -1.86 -33.27 -14.47
N ASP A 605 -2.83 -33.81 -13.71
CA ASP A 605 -3.60 -35.00 -14.14
C ASP A 605 -5.02 -34.87 -13.51
N ASP A 606 -6.03 -35.11 -14.32
CA ASP A 606 -7.43 -35.15 -13.92
C ASP A 606 -7.74 -36.35 -13.00
N ASN A 607 -6.89 -37.39 -13.02
CA ASN A 607 -7.01 -38.56 -12.17
C ASN A 607 -6.27 -38.37 -10.85
N PRO A 608 -6.97 -38.07 -9.74
CA PRO A 608 -6.34 -37.86 -8.46
C PRO A 608 -5.78 -39.16 -7.88
N LYS A 609 -4.71 -39.04 -7.06
CA LYS A 609 -4.28 -40.18 -6.24
C LYS A 609 -5.34 -40.48 -5.18
N ILE A 610 -5.90 -41.69 -5.22
CA ILE A 610 -6.90 -42.15 -4.26
C ILE A 610 -6.22 -42.53 -2.95
N THR A 611 -6.79 -42.11 -1.82
CA THR A 611 -6.40 -42.50 -0.46
C THR A 611 -7.63 -43.04 0.29
N ASP A 612 -7.41 -43.61 1.46
CA ASP A 612 -8.52 -44.16 2.29
C ASP A 612 -9.53 -43.07 2.66
N ASP A 613 -9.08 -41.84 2.91
CA ASP A 613 -9.88 -40.69 3.37
C ASP A 613 -10.31 -39.71 2.30
N GLY A 614 -9.73 -39.78 1.08
CA GLY A 614 -10.01 -38.78 0.04
C GLY A 614 -9.16 -38.91 -1.22
N PHE A 615 -9.02 -37.81 -1.89
CA PHE A 615 -8.35 -37.65 -3.17
C PHE A 615 -7.24 -36.63 -3.07
N ILE A 616 -6.08 -36.86 -3.71
CA ILE A 616 -4.98 -35.90 -3.77
C ILE A 616 -4.80 -35.49 -5.24
N TYR A 617 -5.06 -34.22 -5.51
CA TYR A 617 -4.83 -33.56 -6.80
C TYR A 617 -3.48 -32.86 -6.81
N SER A 618 -2.76 -32.92 -7.92
CA SER A 618 -1.43 -32.33 -8.09
C SER A 618 -1.48 -31.20 -9.10
N TYR A 619 -1.01 -30.02 -8.68
CA TYR A 619 -0.90 -28.84 -9.52
C TYR A 619 0.55 -28.43 -9.67
N ARG A 620 0.96 -28.06 -10.89
CA ARG A 620 2.26 -27.48 -11.19
C ARG A 620 2.14 -25.96 -11.16
N PHE A 621 3.11 -25.28 -10.53
CA PHE A 621 3.20 -23.83 -10.53
C PHE A 621 4.63 -23.34 -10.81
N ASN A 622 4.74 -22.08 -11.24
CA ASN A 622 6.02 -21.45 -11.57
C ASN A 622 6.76 -21.01 -10.32
N ASP A 623 8.08 -20.78 -10.46
CA ASP A 623 8.90 -20.19 -9.39
C ASP A 623 8.38 -18.79 -9.00
N GLN A 624 7.88 -18.68 -7.79
CA GLN A 624 7.28 -17.47 -7.21
C GLN A 624 7.47 -17.44 -5.69
N ASN A 625 7.42 -16.24 -5.10
CA ASN A 625 7.48 -16.09 -3.66
C ASN A 625 6.08 -16.23 -3.06
N TYR A 626 5.92 -17.06 -2.03
CA TYR A 626 4.63 -17.26 -1.36
C TYR A 626 4.81 -17.48 0.14
N LYS A 627 3.75 -17.24 0.91
CA LYS A 627 3.66 -17.45 2.37
C LYS A 627 2.75 -18.62 2.76
N LEU A 628 2.00 -19.18 1.82
CA LEU A 628 1.13 -20.32 2.07
C LEU A 628 1.93 -21.53 2.56
N LYS A 629 1.34 -22.29 3.47
CA LYS A 629 1.99 -23.42 4.14
C LYS A 629 1.17 -24.69 4.01
N GLU A 630 1.87 -25.81 4.03
CA GLU A 630 1.25 -27.13 4.17
C GLU A 630 0.34 -27.22 5.38
N GLY A 631 -0.70 -28.03 5.30
CA GLY A 631 -1.66 -28.21 6.36
C GLY A 631 -2.75 -27.14 6.45
N LYS A 632 -2.59 -26.01 5.77
CA LYS A 632 -3.61 -24.95 5.69
C LYS A 632 -4.73 -25.34 4.73
N ARG A 633 -5.86 -24.63 4.84
CA ARG A 633 -6.99 -24.80 3.92
C ARG A 633 -6.57 -24.39 2.51
N ALA A 634 -6.86 -25.20 1.51
CA ALA A 634 -6.71 -24.83 0.11
C ALA A 634 -7.93 -23.99 -0.29
N PHE A 635 -7.72 -22.72 -0.57
CA PHE A 635 -8.74 -21.75 -0.89
C PHE A 635 -8.53 -21.21 -2.30
N ASP A 636 -9.54 -21.37 -3.15
CA ASP A 636 -9.52 -20.82 -4.52
C ASP A 636 -9.78 -19.32 -4.44
N ALA A 637 -8.77 -18.53 -4.82
CA ALA A 637 -8.81 -17.06 -4.73
C ALA A 637 -9.86 -16.46 -5.67
N HIS A 638 -10.11 -17.07 -6.84
CA HIS A 638 -11.08 -16.54 -7.81
C HIS A 638 -12.52 -16.95 -7.49
N GLN A 639 -12.73 -18.18 -7.04
CA GLN A 639 -14.06 -18.66 -6.71
C GLN A 639 -14.45 -18.34 -5.26
N ILE A 640 -13.54 -17.78 -4.48
CA ILE A 640 -13.73 -17.38 -3.06
C ILE A 640 -14.31 -18.56 -2.25
N LYS A 641 -13.78 -19.75 -2.47
CA LYS A 641 -14.23 -20.95 -1.79
C LYS A 641 -13.08 -21.87 -1.39
N SER A 642 -13.29 -22.62 -0.31
CA SER A 642 -12.37 -23.69 0.06
C SER A 642 -12.57 -24.89 -0.85
N ILE A 643 -11.49 -25.41 -1.41
CA ILE A 643 -11.50 -26.59 -2.29
C ILE A 643 -10.85 -27.82 -1.64
N GLY A 644 -10.22 -27.67 -0.47
CA GLY A 644 -9.57 -28.79 0.21
C GLY A 644 -8.57 -28.31 1.28
N LYS A 645 -7.48 -29.06 1.40
CA LYS A 645 -6.35 -28.78 2.30
C LYS A 645 -5.04 -28.90 1.51
N ILE A 646 -4.12 -27.98 1.70
CA ILE A 646 -2.76 -28.08 1.14
C ILE A 646 -2.08 -29.28 1.82
N TYR A 647 -1.88 -30.34 1.04
CA TYR A 647 -1.29 -31.59 1.51
C TYR A 647 0.23 -31.51 1.58
N SER A 648 0.85 -31.07 0.47
CA SER A 648 2.30 -30.80 0.40
C SER A 648 2.61 -29.73 -0.66
N ILE A 649 3.74 -29.06 -0.47
CA ILE A 649 4.33 -28.14 -1.46
C ILE A 649 5.74 -28.63 -1.74
N GLU A 650 6.00 -29.07 -2.98
CA GLU A 650 7.27 -29.62 -3.41
C GLU A 650 7.97 -28.64 -4.35
N GLU A 651 9.05 -28.04 -3.90
CA GLU A 651 9.88 -27.17 -4.71
C GLU A 651 10.95 -28.02 -5.43
N LYS A 652 10.70 -28.35 -6.67
CA LYS A 652 11.63 -29.06 -7.54
C LYS A 652 12.16 -28.07 -8.60
N PHE A 653 13.30 -27.50 -8.31
CA PHE A 653 13.96 -26.55 -9.20
C PHE A 653 14.30 -27.19 -10.56
N PRO A 654 14.08 -26.50 -11.73
CA PRO A 654 13.65 -25.10 -11.89
C PRO A 654 12.18 -24.89 -12.30
N ASP A 655 11.44 -25.89 -12.79
CA ASP A 655 10.13 -25.71 -13.42
C ASP A 655 9.11 -26.77 -12.98
N LYS A 656 9.30 -27.40 -11.84
CA LYS A 656 8.50 -28.55 -11.37
C LYS A 656 8.02 -28.37 -9.95
N ASN A 657 7.73 -27.13 -9.55
CA ASN A 657 7.10 -26.90 -8.27
C ASN A 657 5.69 -27.50 -8.30
N ILE A 658 5.36 -28.30 -7.31
CA ILE A 658 4.09 -29.00 -7.24
C ILE A 658 3.42 -28.66 -5.91
N VAL A 659 2.19 -28.18 -5.97
CA VAL A 659 1.31 -28.14 -4.82
C VAL A 659 0.29 -29.27 -4.91
N LYS A 660 0.17 -30.06 -3.84
CA LYS A 660 -0.81 -31.14 -3.73
C LYS A 660 -1.96 -30.72 -2.84
N ILE A 661 -3.18 -31.00 -3.26
CA ILE A 661 -4.40 -30.62 -2.56
C ILE A 661 -5.17 -31.90 -2.21
N PHE A 662 -5.41 -32.09 -0.92
CA PHE A 662 -6.24 -33.18 -0.40
C PHE A 662 -7.70 -32.74 -0.34
N VAL A 663 -8.58 -33.55 -0.91
CA VAL A 663 -10.04 -33.39 -0.91
C VAL A 663 -10.66 -34.61 -0.25
N SER A 664 -11.37 -34.42 0.87
CA SER A 664 -12.01 -35.51 1.60
C SER A 664 -13.17 -36.15 0.81
N LYS A 665 -13.35 -37.47 0.91
CA LYS A 665 -14.50 -38.23 0.36
C LYS A 665 -15.87 -37.69 0.82
N LYS A 666 -15.93 -37.03 1.97
CA LYS A 666 -17.16 -36.41 2.49
C LYS A 666 -17.62 -35.19 1.70
N ARG A 667 -16.73 -34.57 0.91
CA ARG A 667 -17.04 -33.47 0.01
C ARG A 667 -17.48 -34.02 -1.36
N LYS A 668 -18.75 -34.31 -1.49
CA LYS A 668 -19.34 -34.71 -2.78
C LYS A 668 -19.28 -33.49 -3.73
N ASN A 669 -18.82 -33.73 -4.96
CA ASN A 669 -18.86 -32.78 -6.11
C ASN A 669 -17.99 -31.51 -5.98
N VAL A 670 -16.74 -31.62 -5.52
CA VAL A 670 -15.76 -30.55 -5.74
C VAL A 670 -15.12 -30.79 -7.12
N GLU A 671 -15.57 -30.03 -8.11
CA GLU A 671 -14.89 -29.97 -9.39
C GLU A 671 -13.58 -29.18 -9.22
N MET A 672 -12.47 -29.82 -9.54
CA MET A 672 -11.15 -29.21 -9.43
C MET A 672 -10.83 -28.45 -10.72
N PRO A 673 -10.55 -27.14 -10.65
CA PRO A 673 -10.31 -26.35 -11.84
C PRO A 673 -8.99 -26.77 -12.54
N SER A 674 -8.95 -26.71 -13.85
CA SER A 674 -7.73 -26.97 -14.64
C SER A 674 -6.64 -25.90 -14.39
N LEU A 675 -7.05 -24.66 -14.09
CA LEU A 675 -6.20 -23.54 -13.70
C LEU A 675 -6.68 -22.97 -12.36
N LEU A 676 -5.78 -22.83 -11.41
CA LEU A 676 -6.08 -22.49 -10.02
C LEU A 676 -5.10 -21.42 -9.49
N THR A 677 -5.60 -20.51 -8.66
CA THR A 677 -4.78 -19.72 -7.76
C THR A 677 -5.22 -19.97 -6.33
N LEU A 678 -4.30 -20.48 -5.51
CA LEU A 678 -4.50 -20.60 -4.06
C LEU A 678 -4.24 -19.26 -3.39
N GLY A 679 -5.13 -18.84 -2.53
CA GLY A 679 -5.01 -17.63 -1.72
C GLY A 679 -5.33 -17.90 -0.26
N ASN A 680 -5.25 -16.83 0.56
CA ASN A 680 -5.69 -16.90 1.93
C ASN A 680 -7.21 -17.08 2.03
N ASP A 681 -7.64 -17.87 3.03
CA ASP A 681 -9.05 -18.05 3.36
C ASP A 681 -9.68 -16.73 3.85
N THR A 682 -10.99 -16.66 3.79
CA THR A 682 -11.74 -15.57 4.43
C THR A 682 -11.52 -15.60 5.94
N PRO A 683 -11.52 -14.44 6.61
CA PRO A 683 -11.47 -14.36 8.05
C PRO A 683 -12.57 -15.23 8.69
N PRO A 684 -12.32 -15.85 9.85
CA PRO A 684 -13.32 -16.67 10.53
C PRO A 684 -14.55 -15.82 10.91
N GLN A 685 -15.73 -16.35 10.65
CA GLN A 685 -16.98 -15.72 11.11
C GLN A 685 -17.13 -15.96 12.63
N VAL A 686 -17.15 -14.88 13.39
CA VAL A 686 -17.15 -14.95 14.88
C VAL A 686 -18.54 -14.69 15.42
N HIS A 687 -19.47 -15.64 15.20
CA HIS A 687 -20.84 -15.57 15.74
C HIS A 687 -20.91 -15.70 17.26
N GLN A 688 -19.90 -16.34 17.87
CA GLN A 688 -19.87 -16.61 19.31
C GLN A 688 -19.79 -15.33 20.14
N HIS A 689 -19.13 -14.28 19.66
CA HIS A 689 -19.02 -13.00 20.37
C HIS A 689 -20.35 -12.24 20.38
N ASP A 690 -21.08 -12.22 19.26
CA ASP A 690 -22.39 -11.61 19.19
C ASP A 690 -23.40 -12.39 20.07
N GLN A 691 -23.30 -13.72 20.13
CA GLN A 691 -24.09 -14.55 21.02
C GLN A 691 -23.76 -14.31 22.51
N ALA A 692 -22.47 -14.14 22.84
CA ALA A 692 -22.05 -13.83 24.21
C ALA A 692 -22.58 -12.45 24.65
N LEU A 693 -22.49 -11.45 23.79
CA LEU A 693 -23.03 -10.11 24.04
C LEU A 693 -24.55 -10.16 24.22
N ASN A 694 -25.27 -10.92 23.38
CA ASN A 694 -26.72 -11.10 23.48
C ASN A 694 -27.12 -11.80 24.80
N LYS A 695 -26.33 -12.73 25.31
CA LYS A 695 -26.57 -13.38 26.63
C LYS A 695 -26.29 -12.44 27.80
N PHE A 696 -25.30 -11.55 27.64
CA PHE A 696 -24.92 -10.57 28.67
C PHE A 696 -25.98 -9.46 28.80
N LEU A 697 -26.57 -9.03 27.71
CA LEU A 697 -27.62 -8.00 27.65
C LEU A 697 -29.01 -8.55 27.92
#